data_7d48976d4b4ef025bc3198896acc8be3
#
_entry.id   7d48976d4b4ef025bc3198896acc8be3
#
_cell.length_a   1.000
_cell.length_b   1.000
_cell.length_c   1.000
_cell.angle_alpha   90.00
_cell.angle_beta   90.00
_cell.angle_gamma   90.00
#
_symmetry.space_group_name_H-M   'P 1'
#
loop_
_entity.id
_entity.type
_entity.pdbx_description
1 polymer ?
#
loop_
_entity_poly.entity_id
_entity_poly.type
_entity_poly.pdbx_seq_one_letter_code
_entity_poly.pdbx_strand_id
1 'polypeptide(L)'
;MSVVRAEIRVLLDFSKRRGEVSMGWFDEQIKQRRKNDEDIFSDAFADIADAVLGTKRSSSNDGNDEREIGAIWKILEYYKVKPQQLPSSVKTLNDRLEYLLRPNGIMQRNIDLESGWYKDSIGAVLGKRKDDGSAVAFIPKGISGYVYFDDESGKWERINAANEALFEEEAICFYKPFPLGKLTLRSLMRYIVETLSVSDFVFVILSTLAATAVGLLGPKLNNLLMGTVVDSKDYQLLMGITIFMISVSISSLLIRGITSLLMARINTKITISVQAATMMRVLSLPADFFKKYSAGDLSSRAQYIQSLCSMLVSCALNTGLTSIFSLMYITQIFEYAPALVFPALGVILATLLFSLVTTFYQMKYTKKQMELSAEESGMSYSMITGIQKIRLSGAEKRMFARWSKLYAEQLRVAYNPPLFLRANNAFGAIISLSGMIMMYYLAVRSQVGVADYYAFNTAYGMVSGAFMSIASIATTVAQFKPTIEMAKPIMDTIPEIAEGKPVIEQLSGGIEISNVSFRYHDGMPNVIDDLSLKIRPGQYVAIVGSTGCGKSTLLRLLLGFEKPQKGAIYYDGKDLAGIDLKSLRRKIGVVMQNGKLFHGDIFSNIIISAPHLSVDEAWAAAEMAGVADDIRKMPMGMHTMISEGSGGISGGQRQRIMIARAIAPKPKIIMLDEATSALDNITQKIVSDSLDTLKCTRIVIAHRLSTIRECDRIIYLESGKIVEDGTYDELIAQGGKFAELVERQRLDN
;
A
#
# COMPACT_ATOMS: atom_id res chain seq x y z
N MET A 1 -11.00 45.07 5.35
CA MET A 1 -10.83 44.49 6.69
C MET A 1 -11.70 43.24 6.96
N SER A 2 -12.87 43.06 6.34
CA SER A 2 -13.72 41.86 6.50
C SER A 2 -13.19 40.62 5.80
N VAL A 3 -12.56 40.75 4.64
CA VAL A 3 -12.00 39.67 3.86
C VAL A 3 -10.76 39.05 4.50
N VAL A 4 -9.87 39.89 5.05
CA VAL A 4 -8.66 39.44 5.75
C VAL A 4 -8.97 38.72 7.07
N ARG A 5 -10.10 39.05 7.73
CA ARG A 5 -10.57 38.32 8.93
C ARG A 5 -11.18 36.94 8.57
N ALA A 6 -11.76 36.81 7.37
CA ALA A 6 -12.29 35.53 6.91
C ALA A 6 -11.14 34.57 6.53
N GLU A 7 -10.12 35.06 5.84
CA GLU A 7 -8.93 34.24 5.51
C GLU A 7 -8.12 33.82 6.73
N ILE A 8 -7.95 34.71 7.73
CA ILE A 8 -7.29 34.36 8.99
C ILE A 8 -8.10 33.33 9.79
N ARG A 9 -9.45 33.37 9.76
CA ARG A 9 -10.28 32.35 10.38
C ARG A 9 -10.18 30.99 9.69
N VAL A 10 -10.11 30.97 8.36
CA VAL A 10 -9.93 29.73 7.59
C VAL A 10 -8.53 29.14 7.84
N LEU A 11 -7.48 29.97 7.94
CA LEU A 11 -6.13 29.52 8.27
C LEU A 11 -5.99 29.04 9.71
N LEU A 12 -6.70 29.66 10.66
CA LEU A 12 -6.72 29.22 12.06
C LEU A 12 -7.53 27.93 12.23
N ASP A 13 -8.63 27.73 11.46
CA ASP A 13 -9.41 26.49 11.43
C ASP A 13 -8.61 25.35 10.75
N PHE A 14 -7.82 25.65 9.70
CA PHE A 14 -6.91 24.68 9.09
C PHE A 14 -5.75 24.30 10.01
N SER A 15 -5.23 25.25 10.80
CA SER A 15 -4.20 25.01 11.81
C SER A 15 -4.75 24.20 12.99
N LYS A 16 -5.97 24.46 13.44
CA LYS A 16 -6.67 23.70 14.47
C LYS A 16 -6.97 22.27 14.01
N ARG A 17 -7.47 22.10 12.78
CA ARG A 17 -7.70 20.74 12.21
C ARG A 17 -6.41 19.93 11.99
N ARG A 18 -5.28 20.59 11.67
CA ARG A 18 -3.97 19.91 11.64
C ARG A 18 -3.45 19.54 13.04
N GLY A 19 -3.70 20.35 14.05
CA GLY A 19 -3.41 20.06 15.45
C GLY A 19 -4.28 18.91 15.98
N GLU A 20 -5.58 18.92 15.65
CA GLU A 20 -6.53 17.86 16.04
C GLU A 20 -6.27 16.52 15.34
N VAL A 21 -5.85 16.53 14.08
CA VAL A 21 -5.49 15.28 13.37
C VAL A 21 -4.17 14.69 13.89
N SER A 22 -3.22 15.49 14.34
CA SER A 22 -1.99 15.00 14.97
C SER A 22 -2.20 14.60 16.45
N MET A 23 -3.06 15.29 17.20
CA MET A 23 -3.47 14.90 18.55
C MET A 23 -4.35 13.65 18.55
N GLY A 24 -5.27 13.50 17.61
CA GLY A 24 -6.14 12.32 17.49
C GLY A 24 -5.35 11.01 17.36
N TRP A 25 -4.24 11.01 16.60
CA TRP A 25 -3.38 9.82 16.49
C TRP A 25 -2.64 9.48 17.80
N PHE A 26 -2.23 10.49 18.56
CA PHE A 26 -1.63 10.32 19.89
C PHE A 26 -2.65 9.89 20.94
N ASP A 27 -3.84 10.47 20.92
CA ASP A 27 -4.93 10.11 21.82
C ASP A 27 -5.43 8.67 21.54
N GLU A 28 -5.46 8.26 20.28
CA GLU A 28 -5.79 6.90 19.87
C GLU A 28 -4.76 5.89 20.41
N GLN A 29 -3.47 6.18 20.29
CA GLN A 29 -2.41 5.34 20.87
C GLN A 29 -2.46 5.32 22.42
N ILE A 30 -2.74 6.44 23.06
CA ILE A 30 -2.87 6.53 24.53
C ILE A 30 -4.11 5.79 25.02
N LYS A 31 -5.25 5.89 24.31
CA LYS A 31 -6.48 5.12 24.62
C LYS A 31 -6.24 3.62 24.45
N GLN A 32 -5.58 3.22 23.37
CA GLN A 32 -5.25 1.81 23.10
C GLN A 32 -4.29 1.24 24.13
N ARG A 33 -3.35 2.05 24.63
CA ARG A 33 -2.44 1.68 25.73
C ARG A 33 -3.18 1.53 27.05
N ARG A 34 -4.03 2.50 27.43
CA ARG A 34 -4.87 2.39 28.65
C ARG A 34 -5.74 1.15 28.65
N LYS A 35 -6.35 0.82 27.51
CA LYS A 35 -7.20 -0.36 27.38
C LYS A 35 -6.39 -1.65 27.52
N ASN A 36 -5.20 -1.75 26.90
CA ASN A 36 -4.32 -2.89 27.11
C ASN A 36 -3.86 -3.02 28.56
N ASP A 37 -3.56 -1.91 29.22
CA ASP A 37 -3.15 -1.91 30.63
C ASP A 37 -4.33 -2.29 31.55
N GLU A 38 -5.57 -1.84 31.25
CA GLU A 38 -6.80 -2.22 31.97
C GLU A 38 -7.15 -3.70 31.74
N ASP A 39 -7.00 -4.22 30.50
CA ASP A 39 -7.24 -5.64 30.20
C ASP A 39 -6.22 -6.54 30.91
N ILE A 40 -4.93 -6.20 30.88
CA ILE A 40 -3.87 -6.94 31.58
C ILE A 40 -4.09 -6.89 33.12
N PHE A 41 -4.51 -5.73 33.66
CA PHE A 41 -4.81 -5.59 35.07
C PHE A 41 -6.06 -6.39 35.44
N SER A 42 -7.09 -6.40 34.63
CA SER A 42 -8.32 -7.18 34.78
C SER A 42 -8.05 -8.68 34.76
N ASP A 43 -7.21 -9.15 33.82
CA ASP A 43 -6.82 -10.56 33.69
C ASP A 43 -5.94 -11.01 34.87
N ALA A 44 -4.97 -10.18 35.28
CA ALA A 44 -4.13 -10.46 36.45
C ALA A 44 -4.96 -10.48 37.75
N PHE A 45 -5.96 -9.61 37.87
CA PHE A 45 -6.87 -9.59 39.01
C PHE A 45 -7.82 -10.79 39.02
N ALA A 46 -8.28 -11.22 37.82
CA ALA A 46 -9.09 -12.42 37.64
C ALA A 46 -8.29 -13.70 38.03
N ASP A 47 -7.04 -13.80 37.57
CA ASP A 47 -6.14 -14.92 37.89
C ASP A 47 -5.83 -14.99 39.39
N ILE A 48 -5.66 -13.85 40.07
CA ILE A 48 -5.47 -13.78 41.51
C ILE A 48 -6.77 -14.16 42.23
N ALA A 49 -7.92 -13.71 41.75
CA ALA A 49 -9.23 -14.05 42.31
C ALA A 49 -9.53 -15.55 42.17
N ASP A 50 -9.23 -16.15 41.03
CA ASP A 50 -9.40 -17.59 40.77
C ASP A 50 -8.42 -18.43 41.61
N ALA A 51 -7.18 -17.96 41.83
CA ALA A 51 -6.20 -18.60 42.71
C ALA A 51 -6.61 -18.55 44.19
N VAL A 52 -7.29 -17.46 44.61
CA VAL A 52 -7.73 -17.26 46.00
C VAL A 52 -9.05 -17.96 46.28
N LEU A 53 -9.97 -18.00 45.30
CA LEU A 53 -11.30 -18.59 45.48
C LEU A 53 -11.38 -20.07 45.14
N GLY A 54 -10.34 -20.67 44.58
CA GLY A 54 -10.29 -22.09 44.23
C GLY A 54 -11.35 -22.53 43.20
N THR A 55 -11.99 -21.60 42.54
CA THR A 55 -13.03 -21.83 41.55
C THR A 55 -12.39 -21.83 40.15
N LYS A 56 -12.20 -23.01 39.57
CA LYS A 56 -12.07 -23.11 38.12
C LYS A 56 -13.38 -22.60 37.53
N ARG A 57 -13.37 -21.40 36.98
CA ARG A 57 -14.45 -20.93 36.10
C ARG A 57 -14.57 -21.91 34.94
N SER A 58 -15.60 -22.77 35.03
CA SER A 58 -16.09 -23.45 33.84
C SER A 58 -16.77 -22.42 32.95
N SER A 59 -16.19 -22.14 31.78
CA SER A 59 -16.85 -21.88 30.53
C SER A 59 -17.92 -20.78 30.47
N SER A 60 -17.62 -19.54 30.78
CA SER A 60 -18.30 -18.41 30.10
C SER A 60 -17.50 -17.90 28.87
N ASN A 61 -16.22 -18.26 28.76
CA ASN A 61 -15.37 -17.88 27.64
C ASN A 61 -15.53 -18.75 26.40
N ASP A 62 -15.93 -20.03 26.50
CA ASP A 62 -16.06 -20.89 25.32
C ASP A 62 -17.12 -20.39 24.32
N GLY A 63 -18.21 -19.80 24.80
CA GLY A 63 -19.27 -19.25 23.94
C GLY A 63 -18.86 -17.96 23.21
N ASN A 64 -18.06 -17.10 23.84
CA ASN A 64 -17.56 -15.87 23.20
C ASN A 64 -16.43 -16.18 22.22
N ASP A 65 -15.59 -17.14 22.52
CA ASP A 65 -14.52 -17.61 21.64
C ASP A 65 -15.07 -18.22 20.34
N GLU A 66 -16.13 -19.02 20.41
CA GLU A 66 -16.80 -19.58 19.24
C GLU A 66 -17.47 -18.49 18.39
N ARG A 67 -18.11 -17.50 19.00
CA ARG A 67 -18.73 -16.34 18.29
C ARG A 67 -17.66 -15.49 17.62
N GLU A 68 -16.52 -15.23 18.27
CA GLU A 68 -15.39 -14.49 17.73
C GLU A 68 -14.82 -15.18 16.49
N ILE A 69 -14.57 -16.48 16.56
CA ILE A 69 -14.10 -17.29 15.43
C ILE A 69 -15.13 -17.30 14.32
N GLY A 70 -16.41 -17.44 14.65
CA GLY A 70 -17.53 -17.39 13.71
C GLY A 70 -17.61 -16.06 12.97
N ALA A 71 -17.43 -14.92 13.68
CA ALA A 71 -17.39 -13.59 13.06
C ALA A 71 -16.20 -13.44 12.11
N ILE A 72 -15.01 -13.90 12.50
CA ILE A 72 -13.83 -13.87 11.63
C ILE A 72 -14.03 -14.74 10.38
N TRP A 73 -14.66 -15.91 10.52
CA TRP A 73 -14.95 -16.78 9.38
C TRP A 73 -15.92 -16.14 8.38
N LYS A 74 -16.95 -15.42 8.85
CA LYS A 74 -17.86 -14.67 7.96
C LYS A 74 -17.09 -13.58 7.17
N ILE A 75 -16.09 -12.94 7.78
CA ILE A 75 -15.22 -11.98 7.08
C ILE A 75 -14.34 -12.68 6.04
N LEU A 76 -13.74 -13.82 6.38
CA LEU A 76 -12.95 -14.61 5.42
C LEU A 76 -13.79 -15.11 4.25
N GLU A 77 -15.02 -15.55 4.52
CA GLU A 77 -15.98 -15.96 3.48
C GLU A 77 -16.32 -14.80 2.54
N TYR A 78 -16.55 -13.59 3.09
CA TYR A 78 -16.75 -12.39 2.28
C TYR A 78 -15.58 -12.13 1.32
N TYR A 79 -14.34 -12.33 1.77
CA TYR A 79 -13.14 -12.22 0.94
C TYR A 79 -12.83 -13.48 0.12
N LYS A 80 -13.72 -14.50 0.15
CA LYS A 80 -13.56 -15.79 -0.56
C LYS A 80 -12.30 -16.56 -0.19
N VAL A 81 -11.90 -16.44 1.07
CA VAL A 81 -10.78 -17.15 1.67
C VAL A 81 -11.30 -18.37 2.43
N LYS A 82 -10.68 -19.51 2.24
CA LYS A 82 -11.05 -20.74 2.98
C LYS A 82 -10.58 -20.60 4.44
N PRO A 83 -11.46 -20.81 5.41
CA PRO A 83 -11.07 -20.81 6.81
C PRO A 83 -10.10 -21.95 7.10
N GLN A 84 -9.04 -21.67 7.87
CA GLN A 84 -8.08 -22.66 8.34
C GLN A 84 -8.43 -23.03 9.79
N GLN A 85 -8.12 -24.27 10.20
CA GLN A 85 -8.29 -24.68 11.58
C GLN A 85 -7.29 -23.94 12.48
N LEU A 86 -7.78 -23.40 13.58
CA LEU A 86 -6.95 -22.70 14.57
C LEU A 86 -6.27 -23.72 15.50
N PRO A 87 -4.95 -23.60 15.71
CA PRO A 87 -4.27 -24.36 16.76
C PRO A 87 -4.77 -23.94 18.16
N SER A 88 -4.80 -24.88 19.08
CA SER A 88 -5.19 -24.63 20.49
C SER A 88 -4.27 -23.67 21.25
N SER A 89 -3.10 -23.37 20.70
CA SER A 89 -2.12 -22.43 21.25
C SER A 89 -2.46 -20.96 21.00
N VAL A 90 -3.38 -20.66 20.06
CA VAL A 90 -3.76 -19.30 19.63
C VAL A 90 -4.98 -18.84 20.40
N LYS A 91 -4.78 -18.05 21.46
CA LYS A 91 -5.84 -17.68 22.43
C LYS A 91 -6.36 -16.25 22.25
N THR A 92 -5.48 -15.29 21.89
CA THR A 92 -5.91 -13.87 21.80
C THR A 92 -6.53 -13.54 20.46
N LEU A 93 -7.46 -12.56 20.42
CA LEU A 93 -8.08 -12.07 19.17
C LEU A 93 -7.02 -11.66 18.14
N ASN A 94 -5.99 -10.94 18.57
CA ASN A 94 -4.93 -10.48 17.66
C ASN A 94 -4.14 -11.66 17.09
N ASP A 95 -3.85 -12.69 17.86
CA ASP A 95 -3.16 -13.88 17.36
C ASP A 95 -4.05 -14.68 16.41
N ARG A 96 -5.36 -14.79 16.69
CA ARG A 96 -6.36 -15.43 15.83
C ARG A 96 -6.47 -14.70 14.49
N LEU A 97 -6.63 -13.39 14.53
CA LEU A 97 -6.67 -12.56 13.33
C LEU A 97 -5.38 -12.70 12.53
N GLU A 98 -4.23 -12.64 13.20
CA GLU A 98 -2.97 -12.76 12.49
C GLU A 98 -2.78 -14.15 11.87
N TYR A 99 -3.13 -15.20 12.57
CA TYR A 99 -3.02 -16.57 12.06
C TYR A 99 -3.93 -16.81 10.84
N LEU A 100 -5.17 -16.32 10.89
CA LEU A 100 -6.16 -16.55 9.83
C LEU A 100 -6.04 -15.60 8.63
N LEU A 101 -5.73 -14.33 8.86
CA LEU A 101 -5.71 -13.30 7.82
C LEU A 101 -4.38 -13.23 7.08
N ARG A 102 -3.29 -13.45 7.80
CA ARG A 102 -1.94 -13.24 7.32
C ARG A 102 -1.51 -14.15 6.17
N PRO A 103 -1.77 -15.47 6.18
CA PRO A 103 -1.41 -16.36 5.06
C PRO A 103 -2.05 -15.91 3.76
N ASN A 104 -3.19 -15.22 3.86
CA ASN A 104 -3.98 -14.70 2.75
C ASN A 104 -3.63 -13.25 2.39
N GLY A 105 -2.68 -12.63 3.07
CA GLY A 105 -2.26 -11.25 2.82
C GLY A 105 -3.27 -10.17 3.22
N ILE A 106 -4.34 -10.52 3.95
CA ILE A 106 -5.33 -9.56 4.44
C ILE A 106 -4.71 -8.75 5.58
N MET A 107 -4.77 -7.43 5.48
CA MET A 107 -4.34 -6.51 6.55
C MET A 107 -5.55 -5.89 7.23
N GLN A 108 -5.33 -5.51 8.48
CA GLN A 108 -6.33 -4.92 9.36
C GLN A 108 -5.90 -3.53 9.84
N ARG A 109 -6.88 -2.70 10.17
CA ARG A 109 -6.68 -1.39 10.80
C ARG A 109 -7.80 -1.15 11.81
N ASN A 110 -7.45 -0.66 13.00
CA ASN A 110 -8.42 -0.18 13.96
C ASN A 110 -9.05 1.11 13.45
N ILE A 111 -10.34 1.23 13.63
CA ILE A 111 -11.16 2.38 13.23
C ILE A 111 -12.14 2.73 14.36
N ASP A 112 -12.50 4.00 14.45
CA ASP A 112 -13.58 4.47 15.29
C ASP A 112 -14.85 4.59 14.44
N LEU A 113 -15.96 4.03 14.93
CA LEU A 113 -17.27 4.07 14.28
C LEU A 113 -18.00 5.34 14.69
N GLU A 114 -17.88 6.40 13.90
CA GLU A 114 -18.64 7.64 14.10
C GLU A 114 -20.12 7.44 13.76
N SER A 115 -21.01 8.28 14.32
CA SER A 115 -22.45 8.19 14.04
C SER A 115 -22.75 8.22 12.54
N GLY A 116 -23.52 7.23 12.07
CA GLY A 116 -23.86 7.06 10.65
C GLY A 116 -22.80 6.34 9.81
N TRP A 117 -21.75 5.77 10.40
CA TRP A 117 -20.66 5.02 9.73
C TRP A 117 -21.16 3.94 8.77
N TYR A 118 -22.29 3.33 9.06
CA TYR A 118 -22.88 2.26 8.24
C TYR A 118 -23.27 2.70 6.82
N LYS A 119 -23.33 4.01 6.56
CA LYS A 119 -23.66 4.56 5.23
C LYS A 119 -22.49 4.42 4.25
N ASP A 120 -21.25 4.36 4.75
CA ASP A 120 -20.01 4.33 3.95
C ASP A 120 -19.37 2.95 4.00
N SER A 121 -19.91 2.00 3.25
CA SER A 121 -19.43 0.62 3.23
C SER A 121 -18.27 0.42 2.25
N ILE A 122 -17.03 0.29 2.76
CA ILE A 122 -15.84 0.11 1.92
C ILE A 122 -15.27 -1.31 2.01
N GLY A 123 -15.36 -1.96 3.16
CA GLY A 123 -14.83 -3.32 3.40
C GLY A 123 -15.55 -4.00 4.55
N ALA A 124 -15.23 -5.27 4.82
CA ALA A 124 -15.74 -5.94 6.01
C ALA A 124 -15.13 -5.32 7.27
N VAL A 125 -15.89 -5.26 8.35
CA VAL A 125 -15.48 -4.70 9.63
C VAL A 125 -15.81 -5.71 10.73
N LEU A 126 -14.93 -5.88 11.72
CA LEU A 126 -15.16 -6.63 12.93
C LEU A 126 -15.39 -5.63 14.07
N GLY A 127 -16.56 -5.61 14.64
CA GLY A 127 -16.88 -4.81 15.82
C GLY A 127 -17.28 -5.69 17.00
N LYS A 128 -17.70 -5.04 18.08
CA LYS A 128 -18.19 -5.69 19.29
C LYS A 128 -19.56 -5.15 19.68
N ARG A 129 -20.39 -5.99 20.30
CA ARG A 129 -21.61 -5.55 20.95
C ARG A 129 -21.30 -4.92 22.30
N LYS A 130 -22.05 -3.88 22.69
CA LYS A 130 -21.91 -3.23 24.02
C LYS A 130 -22.46 -4.09 25.16
N ASP A 131 -23.45 -4.94 24.86
CA ASP A 131 -24.19 -5.69 25.89
C ASP A 131 -23.37 -6.85 26.47
N ASP A 132 -22.74 -7.64 25.60
CA ASP A 132 -22.04 -8.88 25.99
C ASP A 132 -20.56 -8.91 25.54
N GLY A 133 -20.08 -7.85 24.88
CA GLY A 133 -18.72 -7.78 24.31
C GLY A 133 -18.46 -8.77 23.17
N SER A 134 -19.49 -9.45 22.65
CA SER A 134 -19.33 -10.44 21.57
C SER A 134 -18.89 -9.80 20.26
N ALA A 135 -17.98 -10.49 19.55
CA ALA A 135 -17.49 -10.02 18.27
C ALA A 135 -18.53 -10.24 17.16
N VAL A 136 -18.76 -9.21 16.34
CA VAL A 136 -19.74 -9.21 15.25
C VAL A 136 -19.09 -8.80 13.95
N ALA A 137 -19.36 -9.56 12.87
CA ALA A 137 -18.89 -9.23 11.53
C ALA A 137 -19.91 -8.33 10.80
N PHE A 138 -19.45 -7.16 10.38
CA PHE A 138 -20.22 -6.25 9.53
C PHE A 138 -19.81 -6.46 8.08
N ILE A 139 -20.73 -6.93 7.26
CA ILE A 139 -20.51 -7.22 5.84
C ILE A 139 -21.21 -6.18 4.98
N PRO A 140 -20.50 -5.53 4.02
CA PRO A 140 -21.10 -4.57 3.10
C PRO A 140 -22.19 -5.24 2.25
N LYS A 141 -23.38 -4.66 2.15
CA LYS A 141 -24.48 -5.16 1.32
C LYS A 141 -25.22 -4.04 0.61
N GLY A 142 -25.42 -4.18 -0.69
CA GLY A 142 -26.14 -3.19 -1.51
C GLY A 142 -25.25 -2.02 -1.95
N ILE A 143 -25.86 -0.86 -2.22
CA ILE A 143 -25.16 0.36 -2.63
C ILE A 143 -24.42 0.97 -1.44
N SER A 144 -25.11 1.09 -0.32
CA SER A 144 -24.58 1.60 0.95
C SER A 144 -25.20 0.83 2.08
N GLY A 145 -24.41 0.52 3.09
CA GLY A 145 -24.85 -0.11 4.31
C GLY A 145 -24.15 -1.43 4.60
N TYR A 146 -24.25 -1.78 5.87
CA TYR A 146 -23.75 -3.02 6.42
C TYR A 146 -24.91 -3.89 6.89
N VAL A 147 -24.68 -5.20 6.83
CA VAL A 147 -25.49 -6.21 7.48
C VAL A 147 -24.61 -6.96 8.49
N TYR A 148 -25.20 -7.37 9.58
CA TYR A 148 -24.58 -8.25 10.55
C TYR A 148 -25.43 -9.49 10.76
N PHE A 149 -24.79 -10.57 11.14
CA PHE A 149 -25.52 -11.78 11.49
C PHE A 149 -25.85 -11.72 12.99
N ASP A 150 -27.12 -11.73 13.30
CA ASP A 150 -27.59 -11.79 14.67
C ASP A 150 -27.72 -13.26 15.10
N ASP A 151 -26.89 -13.68 16.04
CA ASP A 151 -26.82 -15.07 16.49
C ASP A 151 -28.07 -15.48 17.28
N GLU A 152 -28.82 -14.52 17.87
CA GLU A 152 -30.07 -14.79 18.59
C GLU A 152 -31.24 -15.07 17.66
N SER A 153 -31.39 -14.26 16.62
CA SER A 153 -32.46 -14.41 15.63
C SER A 153 -32.10 -15.40 14.51
N GLY A 154 -30.82 -15.76 14.36
CA GLY A 154 -30.29 -16.58 13.27
C GLY A 154 -30.41 -15.96 11.88
N LYS A 155 -30.54 -14.63 11.80
CA LYS A 155 -30.80 -13.90 10.55
C LYS A 155 -29.79 -12.76 10.32
N TRP A 156 -29.66 -12.41 9.04
CA TRP A 156 -28.91 -11.22 8.65
C TRP A 156 -29.78 -9.97 8.83
N GLU A 157 -29.34 -9.07 9.70
CA GLU A 157 -30.01 -7.79 9.94
C GLU A 157 -29.21 -6.63 9.32
N ARG A 158 -29.92 -5.59 8.91
CA ARG A 158 -29.32 -4.37 8.34
C ARG A 158 -29.04 -3.36 9.44
N ILE A 159 -27.85 -2.77 9.43
CA ILE A 159 -27.51 -1.69 10.36
C ILE A 159 -28.21 -0.41 9.90
N ASN A 160 -28.82 0.26 10.85
CA ASN A 160 -29.54 1.51 10.70
C ASN A 160 -29.35 2.42 11.92
N ALA A 161 -29.88 3.63 11.89
CA ALA A 161 -29.75 4.60 12.98
C ALA A 161 -30.34 4.12 14.33
N ALA A 162 -31.22 3.11 14.33
CA ALA A 162 -31.84 2.60 15.56
C ALA A 162 -30.94 1.55 16.25
N ASN A 163 -30.18 0.76 15.51
CA ASN A 163 -29.37 -0.32 16.05
C ASN A 163 -27.85 -0.03 16.03
N GLU A 164 -27.38 1.08 15.43
CA GLU A 164 -25.96 1.43 15.47
C GLU A 164 -25.41 1.63 16.90
N ALA A 165 -26.25 2.10 17.81
CA ALA A 165 -25.90 2.34 19.20
C ALA A 165 -25.62 1.07 20.03
N LEU A 166 -25.99 -0.11 19.52
CA LEU A 166 -25.76 -1.42 20.15
C LEU A 166 -24.30 -1.87 20.07
N PHE A 167 -23.50 -1.23 19.20
CA PHE A 167 -22.12 -1.63 18.96
C PHE A 167 -21.14 -0.64 19.58
N GLU A 168 -19.94 -1.15 19.93
CA GLU A 168 -18.84 -0.33 20.41
C GLU A 168 -18.33 0.60 19.31
N GLU A 169 -17.71 1.71 19.71
CA GLU A 169 -17.14 2.68 18.80
C GLU A 169 -15.87 2.16 18.13
N GLU A 170 -15.12 1.30 18.83
CA GLU A 170 -13.91 0.70 18.29
C GLU A 170 -14.22 -0.53 17.44
N ALA A 171 -13.65 -0.60 16.25
CA ALA A 171 -13.79 -1.73 15.35
C ALA A 171 -12.52 -1.95 14.50
N ILE A 172 -12.44 -3.10 13.84
CA ILE A 172 -11.31 -3.47 12.98
C ILE A 172 -11.80 -3.57 11.55
N CYS A 173 -11.24 -2.74 10.66
CA CYS A 173 -11.51 -2.78 9.22
C CYS A 173 -10.49 -3.64 8.49
N PHE A 174 -10.93 -4.40 7.49
CA PHE A 174 -10.11 -5.30 6.69
C PHE A 174 -10.03 -4.83 5.24
N TYR A 175 -8.86 -5.04 4.63
CA TYR A 175 -8.60 -4.67 3.25
C TYR A 175 -8.30 -5.91 2.42
N LYS A 176 -8.96 -6.01 1.25
CA LYS A 176 -8.74 -7.10 0.30
C LYS A 176 -7.35 -6.95 -0.33
N PRO A 177 -6.48 -7.98 -0.25
CA PRO A 177 -5.17 -7.95 -0.90
C PRO A 177 -5.29 -8.21 -2.41
N PHE A 178 -4.23 -7.87 -3.15
CA PHE A 178 -4.04 -8.44 -4.48
C PHE A 178 -3.68 -9.94 -4.40
N PRO A 179 -3.90 -10.71 -5.46
CA PRO A 179 -3.42 -12.08 -5.55
C PRO A 179 -1.92 -12.17 -5.26
N LEU A 180 -1.49 -13.18 -4.48
CA LEU A 180 -0.10 -13.36 -4.04
C LEU A 180 0.87 -13.72 -5.17
N GLY A 181 0.36 -14.20 -6.31
CA GLY A 181 1.17 -14.46 -7.51
C GLY A 181 1.57 -13.21 -8.29
N LYS A 182 2.06 -13.41 -9.52
CA LYS A 182 2.30 -12.32 -10.46
C LYS A 182 1.00 -11.62 -10.83
N LEU A 183 1.00 -10.29 -10.79
CA LEU A 183 -0.16 -9.50 -11.20
C LEU A 183 -0.17 -9.33 -12.71
N THR A 184 -1.33 -9.63 -13.31
CA THR A 184 -1.62 -9.39 -14.72
C THR A 184 -2.77 -8.40 -14.85
N LEU A 185 -2.95 -7.80 -16.03
CA LEU A 185 -4.12 -6.96 -16.28
C LEU A 185 -5.44 -7.68 -16.02
N ARG A 186 -5.50 -8.99 -16.35
CA ARG A 186 -6.68 -9.80 -16.08
C ARG A 186 -6.95 -9.94 -14.58
N SER A 187 -5.89 -10.11 -13.77
CA SER A 187 -6.05 -10.18 -12.30
C SER A 187 -6.47 -8.84 -11.70
N LEU A 188 -5.97 -7.72 -12.22
CA LEU A 188 -6.42 -6.39 -11.81
C LEU A 188 -7.88 -6.14 -12.18
N MET A 189 -8.30 -6.49 -13.40
CA MET A 189 -9.72 -6.41 -13.80
C MET A 189 -10.63 -7.26 -12.91
N ARG A 190 -10.23 -8.51 -12.62
CA ARG A 190 -10.98 -9.36 -11.68
C ARG A 190 -11.07 -8.70 -10.30
N TYR A 191 -9.98 -8.15 -9.79
CA TYR A 191 -9.95 -7.46 -8.51
C TYR A 191 -10.93 -6.28 -8.48
N ILE A 192 -10.96 -5.46 -9.55
CA ILE A 192 -11.89 -4.32 -9.68
C ILE A 192 -13.34 -4.82 -9.65
N VAL A 193 -13.67 -5.84 -10.47
CA VAL A 193 -15.03 -6.38 -10.56
C VAL A 193 -15.48 -6.99 -9.23
N GLU A 194 -14.59 -7.67 -8.52
CA GLU A 194 -14.90 -8.26 -7.21
C GLU A 194 -14.99 -7.23 -6.07
N THR A 195 -14.42 -6.03 -6.25
CA THR A 195 -14.49 -4.93 -5.27
C THR A 195 -15.80 -4.14 -5.41
N LEU A 196 -16.38 -4.11 -6.62
CA LEU A 196 -17.63 -3.44 -6.90
C LEU A 196 -18.84 -4.36 -6.62
N SER A 197 -19.93 -3.79 -6.17
CA SER A 197 -21.18 -4.51 -6.03
C SER A 197 -21.94 -4.57 -7.36
N VAL A 198 -22.77 -5.59 -7.54
CA VAL A 198 -23.63 -5.70 -8.74
C VAL A 198 -24.53 -4.48 -8.88
N SER A 199 -25.00 -3.91 -7.78
CA SER A 199 -25.81 -2.68 -7.77
C SER A 199 -25.07 -1.48 -8.36
N ASP A 200 -23.74 -1.34 -8.12
CA ASP A 200 -22.97 -0.24 -8.69
C ASP A 200 -23.02 -0.28 -10.23
N PHE A 201 -22.87 -1.48 -10.83
CA PHE A 201 -22.99 -1.66 -12.27
C PHE A 201 -24.40 -1.36 -12.80
N VAL A 202 -25.42 -1.89 -12.15
CA VAL A 202 -26.82 -1.72 -12.58
C VAL A 202 -27.22 -0.24 -12.58
N PHE A 203 -26.86 0.52 -11.54
CA PHE A 203 -27.21 1.94 -11.48
C PHE A 203 -26.48 2.79 -12.52
N VAL A 204 -25.20 2.49 -12.81
CA VAL A 204 -24.46 3.19 -13.86
C VAL A 204 -25.06 2.87 -15.24
N ILE A 205 -25.40 1.62 -15.52
CA ILE A 205 -26.03 1.22 -16.77
C ILE A 205 -27.38 1.92 -16.95
N LEU A 206 -28.25 1.87 -15.92
CA LEU A 206 -29.56 2.51 -15.97
C LEU A 206 -29.48 4.03 -16.14
N SER A 207 -28.57 4.70 -15.39
CA SER A 207 -28.41 6.15 -15.49
C SER A 207 -27.86 6.58 -16.86
N THR A 208 -26.91 5.82 -17.42
CA THR A 208 -26.36 6.10 -18.76
C THR A 208 -27.39 5.83 -19.85
N LEU A 209 -28.17 4.75 -19.73
CA LEU A 209 -29.27 4.46 -20.65
C LEU A 209 -30.34 5.56 -20.61
N ALA A 210 -30.75 6.01 -19.40
CA ALA A 210 -31.70 7.09 -19.23
C ALA A 210 -31.18 8.40 -19.85
N ALA A 211 -29.90 8.74 -19.64
CA ALA A 211 -29.27 9.91 -20.25
C ALA A 211 -29.34 9.84 -21.79
N THR A 212 -29.09 8.67 -22.36
CA THR A 212 -29.14 8.45 -23.81
C THR A 212 -30.57 8.54 -24.34
N ALA A 213 -31.54 7.92 -23.62
CA ALA A 213 -32.95 7.99 -24.00
C ALA A 213 -33.49 9.42 -24.01
N VAL A 214 -33.15 10.22 -22.99
CA VAL A 214 -33.50 11.66 -22.98
C VAL A 214 -32.80 12.41 -24.12
N GLY A 215 -31.55 12.05 -24.43
CA GLY A 215 -30.80 12.62 -25.55
C GLY A 215 -31.48 12.39 -26.93
N LEU A 216 -32.16 11.26 -27.14
CA LEU A 216 -32.90 10.98 -28.37
C LEU A 216 -34.03 11.96 -28.66
N LEU A 217 -34.49 12.69 -27.66
CA LEU A 217 -35.53 13.73 -27.87
C LEU A 217 -34.97 14.98 -28.55
N GLY A 218 -33.67 15.27 -28.44
CA GLY A 218 -33.06 16.50 -28.99
C GLY A 218 -33.28 16.68 -30.48
N PRO A 219 -32.85 15.74 -31.34
CA PRO A 219 -33.10 15.82 -32.79
C PRO A 219 -34.57 15.93 -33.16
N LYS A 220 -35.46 15.17 -32.47
CA LYS A 220 -36.91 15.21 -32.69
C LYS A 220 -37.51 16.58 -32.38
N LEU A 221 -37.11 17.18 -31.25
CA LEU A 221 -37.54 18.51 -30.89
C LEU A 221 -37.02 19.59 -31.82
N ASN A 222 -35.81 19.47 -32.31
CA ASN A 222 -35.25 20.39 -33.32
C ASN A 222 -35.99 20.28 -34.67
N ASN A 223 -36.34 19.07 -35.12
CA ASN A 223 -37.15 18.87 -36.30
C ASN A 223 -38.51 19.55 -36.16
N LEU A 224 -39.19 19.33 -35.01
CA LEU A 224 -40.54 19.90 -34.72
C LEU A 224 -40.48 21.44 -34.62
N LEU A 225 -39.42 21.99 -34.02
CA LEU A 225 -39.20 23.42 -33.90
C LEU A 225 -39.00 24.09 -35.26
N MET A 226 -38.11 23.57 -36.11
CA MET A 226 -37.72 24.15 -37.38
C MET A 226 -38.75 23.88 -38.51
N GLY A 227 -39.55 22.84 -38.39
CA GLY A 227 -40.62 22.53 -39.30
C GLY A 227 -41.93 23.17 -38.86
N THR A 228 -42.67 22.46 -38.00
CA THR A 228 -44.04 22.79 -37.66
C THR A 228 -44.20 24.17 -36.99
N VAL A 229 -43.28 24.53 -36.06
CA VAL A 229 -43.43 25.77 -35.26
C VAL A 229 -43.05 27.00 -36.07
N VAL A 230 -41.94 26.95 -36.79
CA VAL A 230 -41.49 28.08 -37.64
C VAL A 230 -42.46 28.32 -38.77
N ASP A 231 -43.02 27.27 -39.38
CA ASP A 231 -43.97 27.37 -40.48
C ASP A 231 -45.34 27.87 -40.02
N SER A 232 -45.81 27.47 -38.83
CA SER A 232 -47.10 27.90 -38.27
C SER A 232 -47.13 29.37 -37.82
N LYS A 233 -45.98 29.98 -37.54
CA LYS A 233 -45.83 31.33 -36.97
C LYS A 233 -46.60 31.54 -35.66
N ASP A 234 -46.92 30.45 -34.97
CA ASP A 234 -47.68 30.49 -33.70
C ASP A 234 -46.71 30.69 -32.52
N TYR A 235 -46.84 31.85 -31.89
CA TYR A 235 -46.02 32.22 -30.75
C TYR A 235 -46.28 31.35 -29.49
N GLN A 236 -47.53 30.88 -29.30
CA GLN A 236 -47.87 30.03 -28.16
C GLN A 236 -47.23 28.64 -28.32
N LEU A 237 -47.25 28.09 -29.50
CA LEU A 237 -46.60 26.81 -29.82
C LEU A 237 -45.09 26.91 -29.68
N LEU A 238 -44.51 28.03 -30.13
CA LEU A 238 -43.04 28.28 -29.94
C LEU A 238 -42.67 28.31 -28.48
N MET A 239 -43.45 29.04 -27.66
CA MET A 239 -43.20 29.14 -26.20
C MET A 239 -43.33 27.77 -25.52
N GLY A 240 -44.35 26.97 -25.87
CA GLY A 240 -44.56 25.64 -25.34
C GLY A 240 -43.42 24.69 -25.61
N ILE A 241 -42.96 24.65 -26.89
CA ILE A 241 -41.80 23.77 -27.25
C ILE A 241 -40.52 24.25 -26.61
N THR A 242 -40.27 25.57 -26.53
CA THR A 242 -39.08 26.11 -25.87
C THR A 242 -39.02 25.71 -24.40
N ILE A 243 -40.17 25.86 -23.67
CA ILE A 243 -40.25 25.43 -22.26
C ILE A 243 -39.97 23.91 -22.15
N PHE A 244 -40.54 23.10 -23.08
CA PHE A 244 -40.32 21.65 -23.06
C PHE A 244 -38.85 21.30 -23.35
N MET A 245 -38.15 21.98 -24.31
CA MET A 245 -36.73 21.81 -24.58
C MET A 245 -35.87 22.16 -23.37
N ILE A 246 -36.21 23.25 -22.65
CA ILE A 246 -35.50 23.63 -21.41
C ILE A 246 -35.69 22.53 -20.37
N SER A 247 -36.92 22.01 -20.19
CA SER A 247 -37.22 20.92 -19.23
C SER A 247 -36.40 19.65 -19.56
N VAL A 248 -36.33 19.24 -20.82
CA VAL A 248 -35.52 18.10 -21.30
C VAL A 248 -34.03 18.34 -21.03
N SER A 249 -33.58 19.57 -21.26
CA SER A 249 -32.15 19.93 -21.01
C SER A 249 -31.80 19.86 -19.52
N ILE A 250 -32.70 20.39 -18.66
CA ILE A 250 -32.53 20.29 -17.20
C ILE A 250 -32.56 18.83 -16.74
N SER A 251 -33.49 18.02 -17.24
CA SER A 251 -33.56 16.58 -16.93
C SER A 251 -32.32 15.85 -17.35
N SER A 252 -31.78 16.13 -18.54
CA SER A 252 -30.49 15.58 -19.02
C SER A 252 -29.33 15.96 -18.11
N LEU A 253 -29.28 17.22 -17.68
CA LEU A 253 -28.23 17.72 -16.78
C LEU A 253 -28.30 17.04 -15.41
N LEU A 254 -29.49 16.87 -14.85
CA LEU A 254 -29.67 16.16 -13.57
C LEU A 254 -29.26 14.69 -13.66
N ILE A 255 -29.66 13.98 -14.73
CA ILE A 255 -29.28 12.57 -14.93
C ILE A 255 -27.76 12.45 -15.08
N ARG A 256 -27.12 13.33 -15.85
CA ARG A 256 -25.65 13.37 -15.98
C ARG A 256 -24.97 13.67 -14.63
N GLY A 257 -25.56 14.56 -13.81
CA GLY A 257 -25.09 14.85 -12.48
C GLY A 257 -25.12 13.60 -11.57
N ILE A 258 -26.23 12.86 -11.58
CA ILE A 258 -26.35 11.58 -10.85
C ILE A 258 -25.30 10.58 -11.34
N THR A 259 -25.16 10.43 -12.66
CA THR A 259 -24.14 9.52 -13.24
C THR A 259 -22.73 9.91 -12.81
N SER A 260 -22.42 11.21 -12.79
CA SER A 260 -21.11 11.71 -12.33
C SER A 260 -20.87 11.40 -10.85
N LEU A 261 -21.87 11.57 -9.98
CA LEU A 261 -21.77 11.22 -8.56
C LEU A 261 -21.58 9.72 -8.34
N LEU A 262 -22.29 8.86 -9.10
CA LEU A 262 -22.12 7.41 -9.05
C LEU A 262 -20.70 7.01 -9.48
N MET A 263 -20.19 7.62 -10.56
CA MET A 263 -18.81 7.39 -11.03
C MET A 263 -17.74 7.86 -10.04
N ALA A 264 -17.94 9.03 -9.43
CA ALA A 264 -17.05 9.54 -8.40
C ALA A 264 -16.97 8.57 -7.21
N ARG A 265 -18.12 8.05 -6.75
CA ARG A 265 -18.19 7.05 -5.69
C ARG A 265 -17.44 5.76 -6.05
N ILE A 266 -17.69 5.21 -7.24
CA ILE A 266 -17.01 4.01 -7.74
C ILE A 266 -15.50 4.23 -7.78
N ASN A 267 -15.05 5.35 -8.33
CA ASN A 267 -13.64 5.70 -8.41
C ASN A 267 -13.00 5.81 -7.01
N THR A 268 -13.67 6.43 -6.05
CA THR A 268 -13.18 6.54 -4.67
C THR A 268 -13.04 5.16 -4.03
N LYS A 269 -14.07 4.30 -4.14
CA LYS A 269 -14.06 2.94 -3.60
C LYS A 269 -12.90 2.10 -4.17
N ILE A 270 -12.69 2.17 -5.48
CA ILE A 270 -11.60 1.47 -6.15
C ILE A 270 -10.25 2.05 -5.76
N THR A 271 -10.12 3.37 -5.71
CA THR A 271 -8.87 4.05 -5.34
C THR A 271 -8.41 3.62 -3.96
N ILE A 272 -9.28 3.66 -2.95
CA ILE A 272 -8.96 3.25 -1.58
C ILE A 272 -8.54 1.78 -1.54
N SER A 273 -9.32 0.89 -2.17
CA SER A 273 -9.05 -0.54 -2.17
C SER A 273 -7.73 -0.88 -2.90
N VAL A 274 -7.49 -0.28 -4.07
CA VAL A 274 -6.27 -0.49 -4.86
C VAL A 274 -5.05 0.08 -4.17
N GLN A 275 -5.16 1.26 -3.57
CA GLN A 275 -4.04 1.89 -2.84
C GLN A 275 -3.65 1.05 -1.63
N ALA A 276 -4.63 0.59 -0.84
CA ALA A 276 -4.37 -0.31 0.29
C ALA A 276 -3.73 -1.63 -0.19
N ALA A 277 -4.29 -2.28 -1.22
CA ALA A 277 -3.75 -3.52 -1.76
C ALA A 277 -2.34 -3.35 -2.37
N THR A 278 -2.06 -2.20 -3.01
CA THR A 278 -0.73 -1.88 -3.54
C THR A 278 0.29 -1.71 -2.42
N MET A 279 -0.07 -0.98 -1.36
CA MET A 279 0.82 -0.79 -0.21
C MET A 279 1.09 -2.11 0.51
N MET A 280 0.05 -2.93 0.74
CA MET A 280 0.19 -4.27 1.29
C MET A 280 1.16 -5.13 0.47
N ARG A 281 1.01 -5.09 -0.87
CA ARG A 281 1.91 -5.81 -1.77
C ARG A 281 3.34 -5.29 -1.67
N VAL A 282 3.57 -3.99 -1.71
CA VAL A 282 4.90 -3.39 -1.59
C VAL A 282 5.57 -3.83 -0.29
N LEU A 283 4.85 -3.76 0.85
CA LEU A 283 5.37 -4.19 2.16
C LEU A 283 5.66 -5.70 2.25
N SER A 284 5.06 -6.49 1.35
CA SER A 284 5.26 -7.94 1.30
C SER A 284 6.35 -8.37 0.30
N LEU A 285 6.97 -7.43 -0.44
CA LEU A 285 8.03 -7.76 -1.39
C LEU A 285 9.34 -8.14 -0.67
N PRO A 286 10.15 -9.03 -1.26
CA PRO A 286 11.42 -9.43 -0.67
C PRO A 286 12.41 -8.26 -0.55
N ALA A 287 13.26 -8.30 0.48
CA ALA A 287 14.19 -7.21 0.80
C ALA A 287 15.14 -6.87 -0.37
N ASP A 288 15.51 -7.84 -1.19
CA ASP A 288 16.39 -7.63 -2.36
C ASP A 288 15.75 -6.74 -3.44
N PHE A 289 14.42 -6.72 -3.52
CA PHE A 289 13.68 -5.84 -4.43
C PHE A 289 13.98 -4.36 -4.16
N PHE A 290 14.03 -3.96 -2.89
CA PHE A 290 14.22 -2.56 -2.49
C PHE A 290 15.64 -2.02 -2.76
N LYS A 291 16.61 -2.89 -2.98
CA LYS A 291 17.97 -2.47 -3.35
C LYS A 291 18.08 -1.92 -4.77
N LYS A 292 17.15 -2.31 -5.65
CA LYS A 292 17.18 -1.99 -7.09
C LYS A 292 16.58 -0.63 -7.43
N TYR A 293 15.80 -0.06 -6.52
CA TYR A 293 15.02 1.16 -6.76
C TYR A 293 15.18 2.16 -5.63
N SER A 294 15.17 3.45 -5.95
CA SER A 294 15.10 4.49 -4.93
C SER A 294 13.67 4.58 -4.33
N ALA A 295 13.55 5.11 -3.12
CA ALA A 295 12.26 5.26 -2.46
C ALA A 295 11.27 6.12 -3.29
N GLY A 296 11.76 7.21 -3.92
CA GLY A 296 10.94 8.05 -4.80
C GLY A 296 10.47 7.33 -6.06
N ASP A 297 11.35 6.52 -6.69
CA ASP A 297 10.99 5.70 -7.86
C ASP A 297 9.93 4.65 -7.49
N LEU A 298 10.09 3.97 -6.34
CA LEU A 298 9.10 3.00 -5.87
C LEU A 298 7.75 3.63 -5.55
N SER A 299 7.72 4.82 -4.95
CA SER A 299 6.48 5.56 -4.70
C SER A 299 5.75 5.88 -6.00
N SER A 300 6.47 6.37 -7.01
CA SER A 300 5.91 6.63 -8.34
C SER A 300 5.38 5.36 -9.00
N ARG A 301 6.11 4.24 -8.93
CA ARG A 301 5.70 2.94 -9.49
C ARG A 301 4.45 2.40 -8.82
N ALA A 302 4.30 2.57 -7.50
CA ALA A 302 3.09 2.20 -6.78
C ALA A 302 1.86 3.00 -7.27
N GLN A 303 2.02 4.31 -7.53
CA GLN A 303 0.96 5.14 -8.08
C GLN A 303 0.53 4.72 -9.50
N TYR A 304 1.45 4.18 -10.32
CA TYR A 304 1.07 3.68 -11.65
C TYR A 304 0.14 2.47 -11.60
N ILE A 305 0.16 1.62 -10.56
CA ILE A 305 -0.82 0.55 -10.38
C ILE A 305 -2.22 1.13 -10.16
N GLN A 306 -2.33 2.17 -9.31
CA GLN A 306 -3.59 2.88 -9.11
C GLN A 306 -4.08 3.53 -10.41
N SER A 307 -3.19 4.20 -11.16
CA SER A 307 -3.51 4.81 -12.44
C SER A 307 -4.01 3.78 -13.46
N LEU A 308 -3.41 2.59 -13.53
CA LEU A 308 -3.89 1.49 -14.38
C LEU A 308 -5.32 1.08 -14.02
N CYS A 309 -5.63 0.91 -12.74
CA CYS A 309 -6.98 0.56 -12.30
C CYS A 309 -8.00 1.65 -12.63
N SER A 310 -7.66 2.92 -12.41
CA SER A 310 -8.52 4.06 -12.76
C SER A 310 -8.74 4.16 -14.28
N MET A 311 -7.72 3.93 -15.10
CA MET A 311 -7.84 3.88 -16.56
C MET A 311 -8.77 2.74 -17.00
N LEU A 312 -8.66 1.54 -16.41
CA LEU A 312 -9.51 0.40 -16.73
C LEU A 312 -10.99 0.71 -16.43
N VAL A 313 -11.25 1.32 -15.28
CA VAL A 313 -12.62 1.72 -14.88
C VAL A 313 -13.17 2.79 -15.81
N SER A 314 -12.39 3.83 -16.09
CA SER A 314 -12.79 4.92 -16.97
C SER A 314 -13.09 4.41 -18.40
N CYS A 315 -12.24 3.53 -18.94
CA CYS A 315 -12.47 2.94 -20.25
C CYS A 315 -13.73 2.07 -20.29
N ALA A 316 -13.93 1.22 -19.26
CA ALA A 316 -15.04 0.27 -19.27
C ALA A 316 -16.38 0.92 -18.93
N LEU A 317 -16.45 1.64 -17.80
CA LEU A 317 -17.74 2.12 -17.26
C LEU A 317 -18.12 3.52 -17.74
N ASN A 318 -17.16 4.43 -17.83
CA ASN A 318 -17.47 5.80 -18.20
C ASN A 318 -17.54 5.95 -19.74
N THR A 319 -16.38 5.86 -20.40
CA THR A 319 -16.31 6.15 -21.84
C THR A 319 -16.89 5.02 -22.68
N GLY A 320 -16.61 3.75 -22.31
CA GLY A 320 -17.05 2.58 -23.08
C GLY A 320 -18.57 2.45 -23.09
N LEU A 321 -19.19 2.49 -21.92
CA LEU A 321 -20.65 2.34 -21.80
C LEU A 321 -21.41 3.49 -22.46
N THR A 322 -20.93 4.74 -22.23
CA THR A 322 -21.53 5.92 -22.87
C THR A 322 -21.43 5.86 -24.40
N SER A 323 -20.26 5.42 -24.93
CA SER A 323 -20.10 5.30 -26.38
C SER A 323 -21.02 4.24 -26.99
N ILE A 324 -21.16 3.07 -26.34
CA ILE A 324 -22.04 2.00 -26.84
C ILE A 324 -23.50 2.49 -26.93
N PHE A 325 -24.00 3.11 -25.87
CA PHE A 325 -25.38 3.63 -25.89
C PHE A 325 -25.56 4.78 -26.85
N SER A 326 -24.54 5.64 -27.03
CA SER A 326 -24.61 6.75 -28.00
C SER A 326 -24.67 6.29 -29.45
N LEU A 327 -24.28 5.03 -29.77
CA LEU A 327 -24.50 4.48 -31.11
C LEU A 327 -26.00 4.38 -31.48
N MET A 328 -26.89 4.41 -30.50
CA MET A 328 -28.34 4.49 -30.77
C MET A 328 -28.73 5.75 -31.57
N TYR A 329 -27.93 6.82 -31.48
CA TYR A 329 -28.19 8.05 -32.28
C TYR A 329 -27.99 7.85 -33.80
N ILE A 330 -27.29 6.78 -34.22
CA ILE A 330 -27.10 6.46 -35.62
C ILE A 330 -28.43 6.24 -36.34
N THR A 331 -29.41 5.64 -35.67
CA THR A 331 -30.74 5.41 -36.25
C THR A 331 -31.41 6.71 -36.68
N GLN A 332 -31.23 7.78 -35.93
CA GLN A 332 -31.80 9.09 -36.22
C GLN A 332 -31.15 9.78 -37.45
N ILE A 333 -29.85 9.55 -37.68
CA ILE A 333 -29.17 10.06 -38.88
C ILE A 333 -29.82 9.48 -40.13
N PHE A 334 -30.18 8.20 -40.13
CA PHE A 334 -30.86 7.53 -41.23
C PHE A 334 -32.31 8.04 -41.40
N GLU A 335 -33.00 8.40 -40.30
CA GLU A 335 -34.37 8.85 -40.32
C GLU A 335 -34.54 10.24 -41.00
N TYR A 336 -33.63 11.20 -40.68
CA TYR A 336 -33.84 12.60 -41.10
C TYR A 336 -33.18 12.92 -42.45
N ALA A 337 -32.00 12.40 -42.78
CA ALA A 337 -31.32 12.73 -44.04
C ALA A 337 -30.50 11.54 -44.56
N PRO A 338 -31.14 10.53 -45.19
CA PRO A 338 -30.45 9.35 -45.70
C PRO A 338 -29.32 9.69 -46.71
N ALA A 339 -29.48 10.75 -47.49
CA ALA A 339 -28.49 11.19 -48.48
C ALA A 339 -27.17 11.68 -47.83
N LEU A 340 -27.22 12.17 -46.58
CA LEU A 340 -26.07 12.69 -45.86
C LEU A 340 -25.35 11.67 -45.00
N VAL A 341 -25.90 10.45 -44.84
CA VAL A 341 -25.36 9.43 -43.96
C VAL A 341 -23.95 9.01 -44.32
N PHE A 342 -23.73 8.67 -45.60
CA PHE A 342 -22.40 8.21 -46.05
C PHE A 342 -21.33 9.31 -45.95
N PRO A 343 -21.59 10.55 -46.38
CA PRO A 343 -20.67 11.66 -46.14
C PRO A 343 -20.37 11.91 -44.67
N ALA A 344 -21.36 11.87 -43.81
CA ALA A 344 -21.20 12.07 -42.39
C ALA A 344 -20.33 10.97 -41.73
N LEU A 345 -20.58 9.71 -42.05
CA LEU A 345 -19.76 8.58 -41.60
C LEU A 345 -18.34 8.68 -42.15
N GLY A 346 -18.15 9.19 -43.41
CA GLY A 346 -16.84 9.44 -43.97
C GLY A 346 -16.02 10.45 -43.17
N VAL A 347 -16.64 11.56 -42.74
CA VAL A 347 -15.99 12.58 -41.91
C VAL A 347 -15.66 12.02 -40.52
N ILE A 348 -16.57 11.26 -39.91
CA ILE A 348 -16.35 10.60 -38.62
C ILE A 348 -15.16 9.63 -38.75
N LEU A 349 -15.13 8.79 -39.79
CA LEU A 349 -14.06 7.82 -40.01
C LEU A 349 -12.71 8.52 -40.23
N ALA A 350 -12.69 9.61 -41.01
CA ALA A 350 -11.47 10.40 -41.23
C ALA A 350 -10.93 10.98 -39.90
N THR A 351 -11.83 11.52 -39.07
CA THR A 351 -11.47 12.06 -37.78
C THR A 351 -10.93 10.97 -36.84
N LEU A 352 -11.58 9.79 -36.83
CA LEU A 352 -11.18 8.65 -36.05
C LEU A 352 -9.81 8.11 -36.45
N LEU A 353 -9.58 7.94 -37.77
CA LEU A 353 -8.27 7.50 -38.27
C LEU A 353 -7.16 8.50 -37.94
N PHE A 354 -7.44 9.79 -38.10
CA PHE A 354 -6.48 10.85 -37.72
C PHE A 354 -6.17 10.77 -36.20
N SER A 355 -7.18 10.63 -35.37
CA SER A 355 -7.00 10.47 -33.91
C SER A 355 -6.20 9.24 -33.55
N LEU A 356 -6.42 8.10 -34.21
CA LEU A 356 -5.65 6.86 -33.95
C LEU A 356 -4.18 7.03 -34.35
N VAL A 357 -3.90 7.66 -35.49
CA VAL A 357 -2.52 7.94 -35.95
C VAL A 357 -1.80 8.85 -34.95
N THR A 358 -2.44 9.94 -34.53
CA THR A 358 -1.83 10.86 -33.53
C THR A 358 -1.60 10.21 -32.21
N THR A 359 -2.54 9.38 -31.75
CA THR A 359 -2.41 8.58 -30.50
C THR A 359 -1.21 7.64 -30.53
N PHE A 360 -1.00 6.95 -31.65
CA PHE A 360 0.13 6.04 -31.80
C PHE A 360 1.49 6.75 -31.70
N TYR A 361 1.61 7.94 -32.29
CA TYR A 361 2.81 8.77 -32.15
C TYR A 361 2.96 9.31 -30.72
N GLN A 362 1.87 9.76 -30.09
CA GLN A 362 1.89 10.31 -28.73
C GLN A 362 2.36 9.30 -27.69
N MET A 363 2.04 8.01 -27.86
CA MET A 363 2.43 6.93 -26.93
C MET A 363 3.95 6.91 -26.66
N LYS A 364 4.77 7.11 -27.72
CA LYS A 364 6.23 7.14 -27.60
C LYS A 364 6.72 8.30 -26.71
N TYR A 365 6.09 9.47 -26.88
CA TYR A 365 6.44 10.68 -26.11
C TYR A 365 5.98 10.55 -24.65
N THR A 366 4.79 10.02 -24.41
CA THR A 366 4.26 9.78 -23.07
C THR A 366 5.18 8.82 -22.29
N LYS A 367 5.65 7.74 -22.92
CA LYS A 367 6.61 6.82 -22.28
C LYS A 367 7.88 7.56 -21.84
N LYS A 368 8.50 8.33 -22.76
CA LYS A 368 9.72 9.09 -22.45
C LYS A 368 9.51 10.12 -21.34
N GLN A 369 8.36 10.79 -21.35
CA GLN A 369 7.99 11.76 -20.33
C GLN A 369 7.85 11.09 -18.95
N MET A 370 7.22 9.91 -18.88
CA MET A 370 7.07 9.14 -17.64
C MET A 370 8.43 8.70 -17.07
N GLU A 371 9.34 8.23 -17.93
CA GLU A 371 10.70 7.83 -17.51
C GLU A 371 11.47 9.02 -16.91
N LEU A 372 11.48 10.17 -17.60
CA LEU A 372 12.14 11.39 -17.13
C LEU A 372 11.50 11.95 -15.86
N SER A 373 10.18 11.86 -15.73
CA SER A 373 9.47 12.31 -14.53
C SER A 373 9.82 11.43 -13.30
N ALA A 374 9.96 10.12 -13.51
CA ALA A 374 10.37 9.21 -12.44
C ALA A 374 11.82 9.47 -11.98
N GLU A 375 12.72 9.73 -12.94
CA GLU A 375 14.12 10.06 -12.65
C GLU A 375 14.25 11.41 -11.93
N GLU A 376 13.49 12.43 -12.38
CA GLU A 376 13.44 13.75 -11.72
C GLU A 376 12.93 13.64 -10.28
N SER A 377 11.83 12.94 -10.07
CA SER A 377 11.26 12.71 -8.72
C SER A 377 12.25 11.98 -7.80
N GLY A 378 12.96 10.99 -8.33
CA GLY A 378 14.01 10.27 -7.60
C GLY A 378 15.18 11.18 -7.20
N MET A 379 15.59 12.09 -8.11
CA MET A 379 16.64 13.06 -7.84
C MET A 379 16.19 14.10 -6.81
N SER A 380 14.99 14.65 -6.95
CA SER A 380 14.40 15.62 -6.01
C SER A 380 14.33 15.02 -4.59
N TYR A 381 13.85 13.79 -4.45
CA TYR A 381 13.84 13.07 -3.18
C TYR A 381 15.27 12.92 -2.59
N SER A 382 16.24 12.54 -3.42
CA SER A 382 17.64 12.38 -2.98
C SER A 382 18.26 13.69 -2.52
N MET A 383 17.92 14.81 -3.17
CA MET A 383 18.39 16.15 -2.77
C MET A 383 17.78 16.58 -1.44
N ILE A 384 16.50 16.34 -1.22
CA ILE A 384 15.81 16.71 0.03
C ILE A 384 16.35 15.88 1.19
N THR A 385 16.48 14.58 1.04
CA THR A 385 17.00 13.70 2.10
C THR A 385 18.48 13.89 2.37
N GLY A 386 19.25 14.30 1.36
CA GLY A 386 20.68 14.61 1.45
C GLY A 386 21.02 16.08 1.73
N ILE A 387 20.04 16.92 2.08
CA ILE A 387 20.23 18.39 2.16
C ILE A 387 21.38 18.83 3.10
N GLN A 388 21.53 18.14 4.22
CA GLN A 388 22.63 18.42 5.16
C GLN A 388 24.01 18.20 4.52
N LYS A 389 24.18 17.10 3.79
CA LYS A 389 25.46 16.80 3.08
C LYS A 389 25.72 17.79 1.96
N ILE A 390 24.68 18.21 1.24
CA ILE A 390 24.76 19.22 0.17
C ILE A 390 25.22 20.54 0.74
N ARG A 391 24.63 20.98 1.87
CA ARG A 391 25.02 22.23 2.56
C ARG A 391 26.43 22.20 3.12
N LEU A 392 26.82 21.08 3.79
CA LEU A 392 28.15 20.93 4.34
C LEU A 392 29.25 20.96 3.25
N SER A 393 28.93 20.51 2.04
CA SER A 393 29.88 20.53 0.91
C SER A 393 29.76 21.78 0.02
N GLY A 394 28.86 22.73 0.34
CA GLY A 394 28.58 23.92 -0.49
C GLY A 394 28.18 23.59 -1.93
N ALA A 395 27.49 22.44 -2.11
CA ALA A 395 27.21 21.87 -3.42
C ALA A 395 25.84 22.28 -3.99
N GLU A 396 25.11 23.23 -3.38
CA GLU A 396 23.75 23.62 -3.75
C GLU A 396 23.64 24.01 -5.22
N LYS A 397 24.54 24.87 -5.71
CA LYS A 397 24.54 25.33 -7.10
C LYS A 397 24.79 24.15 -8.08
N ARG A 398 25.66 23.22 -7.69
CA ARG A 398 25.99 22.05 -8.52
C ARG A 398 24.81 21.07 -8.61
N MET A 399 24.17 20.81 -7.47
CA MET A 399 23.00 19.93 -7.39
C MET A 399 21.81 20.55 -8.12
N PHE A 400 21.56 21.85 -7.94
CA PHE A 400 20.53 22.59 -8.69
C PHE A 400 20.79 22.53 -10.19
N ALA A 401 22.02 22.77 -10.65
CA ALA A 401 22.37 22.69 -12.07
C ALA A 401 22.13 21.28 -12.66
N ARG A 402 22.39 20.22 -11.86
CA ARG A 402 22.13 18.84 -12.28
C ARG A 402 20.62 18.55 -12.35
N TRP A 403 19.87 18.98 -11.35
CA TRP A 403 18.42 18.85 -11.34
C TRP A 403 17.76 19.65 -12.45
N SER A 404 18.16 20.91 -12.64
CA SER A 404 17.59 21.77 -13.68
C SER A 404 17.85 21.25 -15.10
N LYS A 405 18.98 20.58 -15.33
CA LYS A 405 19.26 19.92 -16.62
C LYS A 405 18.26 18.78 -16.87
N LEU A 406 18.03 17.92 -15.90
CA LEU A 406 17.07 16.82 -15.99
C LEU A 406 15.64 17.34 -16.16
N TYR A 407 15.26 18.34 -15.37
CA TYR A 407 13.98 19.02 -15.47
C TYR A 407 13.76 19.69 -16.83
N ALA A 408 14.80 20.34 -17.39
CA ALA A 408 14.74 20.90 -18.73
C ALA A 408 14.54 19.86 -19.83
N GLU A 409 15.15 18.67 -19.69
CA GLU A 409 14.91 17.54 -20.62
C GLU A 409 13.47 17.05 -20.53
N GLN A 410 12.92 16.89 -19.32
CA GLN A 410 11.54 16.54 -19.08
C GLN A 410 10.57 17.57 -19.70
N LEU A 411 10.82 18.86 -19.44
CA LEU A 411 10.01 19.95 -20.02
C LEU A 411 10.09 20.00 -21.54
N ARG A 412 11.26 19.75 -22.13
CA ARG A 412 11.41 19.71 -23.59
C ARG A 412 10.52 18.65 -24.21
N VAL A 413 10.42 17.46 -23.61
CA VAL A 413 9.54 16.38 -24.08
C VAL A 413 8.07 16.74 -23.85
N ALA A 414 7.73 17.37 -22.72
CA ALA A 414 6.36 17.69 -22.37
C ALA A 414 5.77 18.85 -23.20
N TYR A 415 6.54 19.95 -23.36
CA TYR A 415 6.05 21.19 -23.98
C TYR A 415 6.48 21.38 -25.43
N ASN A 416 7.44 20.62 -25.92
CA ASN A 416 7.92 20.73 -27.30
C ASN A 416 7.87 19.39 -28.05
N PRO A 417 6.69 18.72 -28.10
CA PRO A 417 6.51 17.56 -28.95
C PRO A 417 6.60 17.99 -30.47
N PRO A 418 6.76 17.08 -31.41
CA PRO A 418 6.76 17.36 -32.83
C PRO A 418 5.57 18.20 -33.25
N LEU A 419 5.78 19.05 -34.25
CA LEU A 419 4.80 20.01 -34.72
C LEU A 419 3.45 19.37 -35.09
N PHE A 420 3.48 18.16 -35.64
CA PHE A 420 2.29 17.35 -35.90
C PHE A 420 1.43 17.08 -34.66
N LEU A 421 2.04 16.75 -33.52
CA LEU A 421 1.31 16.53 -32.26
C LEU A 421 0.84 17.85 -31.63
N ARG A 422 1.62 18.94 -31.77
CA ARG A 422 1.21 20.26 -31.27
C ARG A 422 0.03 20.84 -32.05
N ALA A 423 -0.01 20.59 -33.35
CA ALA A 423 -1.07 21.07 -34.22
C ALA A 423 -2.28 20.12 -34.31
N ASN A 424 -2.31 19.05 -33.48
CA ASN A 424 -3.38 18.04 -33.51
C ASN A 424 -4.79 18.65 -33.48
N ASN A 425 -5.00 19.59 -32.52
CA ASN A 425 -6.32 20.25 -32.37
C ASN A 425 -6.67 21.10 -33.61
N ALA A 426 -5.68 21.75 -34.24
CA ALA A 426 -5.90 22.53 -35.45
C ALA A 426 -6.27 21.62 -36.62
N PHE A 427 -5.58 20.50 -36.82
CA PHE A 427 -5.94 19.53 -37.84
C PHE A 427 -7.32 18.92 -37.63
N GLY A 428 -7.67 18.58 -36.39
CA GLY A 428 -9.00 18.11 -36.03
C GLY A 428 -10.10 19.14 -36.35
N ALA A 429 -9.85 20.41 -36.05
CA ALA A 429 -10.77 21.51 -36.38
C ALA A 429 -10.93 21.69 -37.91
N ILE A 430 -9.84 21.58 -38.68
CA ILE A 430 -9.88 21.65 -40.15
C ILE A 430 -10.73 20.51 -40.73
N ILE A 431 -10.55 19.27 -40.27
CA ILE A 431 -11.33 18.11 -40.72
C ILE A 431 -12.82 18.33 -40.38
N SER A 432 -13.14 18.78 -39.16
CA SER A 432 -14.51 19.05 -38.75
C SER A 432 -15.17 20.17 -39.57
N LEU A 433 -14.47 21.27 -39.76
CA LEU A 433 -14.95 22.40 -40.56
C LEU A 433 -15.17 22.00 -42.02
N SER A 434 -14.21 21.32 -42.67
CA SER A 434 -14.32 20.83 -44.02
C SER A 434 -15.49 19.86 -44.17
N GLY A 435 -15.69 18.97 -43.18
CA GLY A 435 -16.83 18.07 -43.14
C GLY A 435 -18.15 18.81 -43.03
N MET A 436 -18.25 19.86 -42.21
CA MET A 436 -19.43 20.69 -42.10
C MET A 436 -19.78 21.40 -43.40
N ILE A 437 -18.80 22.02 -44.06
CA ILE A 437 -18.98 22.67 -45.36
C ILE A 437 -19.46 21.65 -46.39
N MET A 438 -18.85 20.47 -46.45
CA MET A 438 -19.23 19.40 -47.37
C MET A 438 -20.69 18.95 -47.14
N MET A 439 -21.09 18.79 -45.90
CA MET A 439 -22.47 18.40 -45.54
C MET A 439 -23.49 19.48 -45.91
N TYR A 440 -23.17 20.76 -45.71
CA TYR A 440 -24.01 21.86 -46.20
C TYR A 440 -24.20 21.82 -47.74
N TYR A 441 -23.10 21.68 -48.46
CA TYR A 441 -23.15 21.61 -49.91
C TYR A 441 -24.01 20.44 -50.43
N LEU A 442 -23.82 19.25 -49.81
CA LEU A 442 -24.58 18.05 -50.18
C LEU A 442 -26.07 18.15 -49.76
N ALA A 443 -26.37 18.77 -48.62
CA ALA A 443 -27.74 18.99 -48.19
C ALA A 443 -28.54 19.84 -49.17
N VAL A 444 -27.93 20.94 -49.66
CA VAL A 444 -28.52 21.80 -50.67
C VAL A 444 -28.72 21.05 -51.98
N ARG A 445 -27.71 20.29 -52.43
CA ARG A 445 -27.74 19.52 -53.69
C ARG A 445 -28.79 18.38 -53.63
N SER A 446 -28.99 17.77 -52.49
CA SER A 446 -29.95 16.67 -52.25
C SER A 446 -31.35 17.18 -51.85
N GLN A 447 -31.58 18.50 -51.86
CA GLN A 447 -32.83 19.14 -51.48
C GLN A 447 -33.39 18.66 -50.12
N VAL A 448 -32.54 18.46 -49.11
CA VAL A 448 -32.93 18.09 -47.78
C VAL A 448 -33.71 19.27 -47.13
N GLY A 449 -34.85 18.99 -46.50
CA GLY A 449 -35.63 20.01 -45.81
C GLY A 449 -34.85 20.69 -44.67
N VAL A 450 -35.12 21.97 -44.42
CA VAL A 450 -34.44 22.73 -43.37
C VAL A 450 -34.59 22.06 -41.98
N ALA A 451 -35.81 21.64 -41.68
CA ALA A 451 -36.12 20.97 -40.38
C ALA A 451 -35.32 19.65 -40.23
N ASP A 452 -35.31 18.85 -41.33
CA ASP A 452 -34.63 17.57 -41.32
C ASP A 452 -33.09 17.76 -41.25
N TYR A 453 -32.55 18.80 -41.88
CA TYR A 453 -31.14 19.13 -41.76
C TYR A 453 -30.74 19.52 -40.35
N TYR A 454 -31.51 20.33 -39.63
CA TYR A 454 -31.21 20.70 -38.25
C TYR A 454 -31.34 19.50 -37.30
N ALA A 455 -32.33 18.62 -37.49
CA ALA A 455 -32.46 17.38 -36.76
C ALA A 455 -31.25 16.44 -37.00
N PHE A 456 -30.89 16.27 -38.30
CA PHE A 456 -29.72 15.51 -38.71
C PHE A 456 -28.44 16.07 -38.10
N ASN A 457 -28.23 17.39 -38.15
CA ASN A 457 -27.00 18.01 -37.60
C ASN A 457 -26.87 17.78 -36.09
N THR A 458 -28.00 17.80 -35.34
CA THR A 458 -28.03 17.49 -33.92
C THR A 458 -27.68 16.01 -33.68
N ALA A 459 -28.28 15.08 -34.41
CA ALA A 459 -27.99 13.65 -34.32
C ALA A 459 -26.53 13.35 -34.75
N TYR A 460 -26.03 13.99 -35.79
CA TYR A 460 -24.64 13.90 -36.24
C TYR A 460 -23.66 14.34 -35.15
N GLY A 461 -23.94 15.47 -34.47
CA GLY A 461 -23.13 15.94 -33.36
C GLY A 461 -23.03 14.91 -32.22
N MET A 462 -24.16 14.24 -31.90
CA MET A 462 -24.19 13.17 -30.85
C MET A 462 -23.40 11.93 -31.29
N VAL A 463 -23.55 11.48 -32.57
CA VAL A 463 -22.80 10.35 -33.11
C VAL A 463 -21.30 10.66 -33.19
N SER A 464 -20.95 11.84 -33.72
CA SER A 464 -19.57 12.31 -33.77
C SER A 464 -18.94 12.35 -32.38
N GLY A 465 -19.67 12.85 -31.37
CA GLY A 465 -19.26 12.81 -29.97
C GLY A 465 -19.02 11.39 -29.44
N ALA A 466 -19.87 10.41 -29.79
CA ALA A 466 -19.68 9.01 -29.44
C ALA A 466 -18.40 8.41 -30.04
N PHE A 467 -18.15 8.66 -31.32
CA PHE A 467 -16.92 8.19 -31.97
C PHE A 467 -15.68 8.88 -31.45
N MET A 468 -15.74 10.17 -31.10
CA MET A 468 -14.64 10.87 -30.43
C MET A 468 -14.37 10.31 -29.02
N SER A 469 -15.41 9.89 -28.30
CA SER A 469 -15.26 9.18 -27.03
C SER A 469 -14.57 7.82 -27.23
N ILE A 470 -14.92 7.08 -28.29
CA ILE A 470 -14.20 5.83 -28.65
C ILE A 470 -12.74 6.12 -28.99
N ALA A 471 -12.46 7.20 -29.73
CA ALA A 471 -11.09 7.62 -30.00
C ALA A 471 -10.32 7.97 -28.72
N SER A 472 -10.96 8.55 -27.72
CA SER A 472 -10.34 8.82 -26.42
C SER A 472 -10.02 7.53 -25.62
N ILE A 473 -10.81 6.45 -25.80
CA ILE A 473 -10.44 5.12 -25.27
C ILE A 473 -9.14 4.66 -25.91
N ALA A 474 -8.96 4.82 -27.22
CA ALA A 474 -7.73 4.44 -27.89
C ALA A 474 -6.50 5.20 -27.33
N THR A 475 -6.64 6.50 -27.01
CA THR A 475 -5.58 7.28 -26.37
C THR A 475 -5.28 6.77 -24.94
N THR A 476 -6.29 6.42 -24.18
CA THR A 476 -6.12 5.84 -22.83
C THR A 476 -5.48 4.46 -22.91
N VAL A 477 -5.91 3.60 -23.84
CA VAL A 477 -5.32 2.26 -24.07
C VAL A 477 -3.85 2.38 -24.52
N ALA A 478 -3.51 3.39 -25.31
CA ALA A 478 -2.13 3.65 -25.70
C ALA A 478 -1.22 3.99 -24.49
N GLN A 479 -1.78 4.59 -23.45
CA GLN A 479 -1.07 4.86 -22.19
C GLN A 479 -0.92 3.63 -21.30
N PHE A 480 -1.69 2.55 -21.52
CA PHE A 480 -1.56 1.32 -20.71
C PHE A 480 -0.17 0.71 -20.79
N LYS A 481 0.39 0.61 -21.99
CA LYS A 481 1.70 -0.04 -22.17
C LYS A 481 2.82 0.66 -21.39
N PRO A 482 3.03 1.97 -21.50
CA PRO A 482 4.00 2.69 -20.68
C PRO A 482 3.73 2.56 -19.17
N THR A 483 2.47 2.72 -18.77
CA THR A 483 2.08 2.64 -17.36
C THR A 483 2.30 1.23 -16.78
N ILE A 484 2.00 0.17 -17.56
CA ILE A 484 2.31 -1.21 -17.18
C ILE A 484 3.81 -1.42 -17.05
N GLU A 485 4.62 -0.94 -17.99
CA GLU A 485 6.08 -1.07 -17.93
C GLU A 485 6.66 -0.42 -16.66
N MET A 486 6.12 0.72 -16.25
CA MET A 486 6.51 1.38 -15.00
C MET A 486 6.04 0.62 -13.74
N ALA A 487 4.84 0.06 -13.76
CA ALA A 487 4.27 -0.73 -12.65
C ALA A 487 4.84 -2.17 -12.59
N LYS A 488 5.35 -2.71 -13.70
CA LYS A 488 5.78 -4.09 -13.90
C LYS A 488 6.71 -4.63 -12.82
N PRO A 489 7.73 -3.90 -12.32
CA PRO A 489 8.57 -4.41 -11.27
C PRO A 489 7.81 -4.84 -10.02
N ILE A 490 6.82 -4.04 -9.57
CA ILE A 490 5.98 -4.38 -8.41
C ILE A 490 4.99 -5.49 -8.76
N MET A 491 4.47 -5.51 -10.00
CA MET A 491 3.48 -6.49 -10.45
C MET A 491 4.09 -7.89 -10.63
N ASP A 492 5.27 -8.00 -11.22
CA ASP A 492 5.91 -9.28 -11.55
C ASP A 492 6.62 -9.93 -10.35
N THR A 493 7.06 -9.11 -9.37
CA THR A 493 7.74 -9.64 -8.20
C THR A 493 6.74 -10.34 -7.28
N ILE A 494 7.03 -11.60 -6.95
CA ILE A 494 6.20 -12.42 -6.08
C ILE A 494 6.46 -11.97 -4.63
N PRO A 495 5.41 -11.70 -3.83
CA PRO A 495 5.53 -11.41 -2.41
C PRO A 495 6.25 -12.53 -1.63
N GLU A 496 6.91 -12.16 -0.56
CA GLU A 496 7.61 -13.12 0.32
C GLU A 496 6.65 -14.06 1.06
N ILE A 497 5.39 -13.64 1.23
CA ILE A 497 4.33 -14.45 1.84
C ILE A 497 3.94 -15.52 0.81
N ALA A 498 4.29 -16.76 1.07
CA ALA A 498 3.84 -17.90 0.27
C ALA A 498 2.68 -18.61 0.98
N GLU A 499 1.61 -18.89 0.22
CA GLU A 499 0.49 -19.72 0.71
C GLU A 499 1.00 -21.10 1.16
N GLY A 500 0.50 -21.58 2.30
CA GLY A 500 0.71 -22.96 2.75
C GLY A 500 2.04 -23.23 3.46
N LYS A 501 2.88 -22.26 3.74
CA LYS A 501 4.09 -22.50 4.54
C LYS A 501 3.75 -22.59 6.03
N PRO A 502 4.31 -23.58 6.76
CA PRO A 502 4.06 -23.75 8.19
C PRO A 502 4.61 -22.57 8.98
N VAL A 503 3.80 -22.09 9.92
CA VAL A 503 4.16 -21.05 10.89
C VAL A 503 5.02 -21.68 11.99
N ILE A 504 6.06 -20.98 12.44
CA ILE A 504 6.87 -21.40 13.58
C ILE A 504 6.21 -20.93 14.87
N GLU A 505 5.61 -21.85 15.61
CA GLU A 505 5.01 -21.57 16.93
C GLU A 505 6.08 -21.52 18.04
N GLN A 506 6.99 -22.46 18.04
CA GLN A 506 8.08 -22.54 19.02
C GLN A 506 9.43 -22.66 18.35
N LEU A 507 10.42 -22.02 18.94
CA LEU A 507 11.82 -22.05 18.51
C LEU A 507 12.70 -22.30 19.74
N SER A 508 13.57 -23.32 19.66
CA SER A 508 14.57 -23.58 20.71
C SER A 508 15.82 -22.75 20.54
N GLY A 509 16.14 -22.37 19.30
CA GLY A 509 17.27 -21.53 18.96
C GLY A 509 18.45 -22.26 18.32
N GLY A 510 18.27 -23.52 17.90
CA GLY A 510 19.29 -24.25 17.13
C GLY A 510 19.36 -23.77 15.68
N ILE A 511 20.55 -23.58 15.14
CA ILE A 511 20.77 -23.16 13.75
C ILE A 511 21.78 -24.11 13.11
N GLU A 512 21.47 -24.54 11.89
CA GLU A 512 22.37 -25.37 11.10
C GLU A 512 22.48 -24.82 9.66
N ILE A 513 23.69 -24.62 9.22
CA ILE A 513 24.04 -24.20 7.85
C ILE A 513 24.75 -25.39 7.21
N SER A 514 24.27 -25.86 6.09
CA SER A 514 24.79 -27.05 5.40
C SER A 514 25.22 -26.70 3.98
N ASN A 515 26.55 -26.73 3.75
CA ASN A 515 27.22 -26.53 2.45
C ASN A 515 26.68 -25.31 1.66
N VAL A 516 26.49 -24.19 2.35
CA VAL A 516 25.91 -22.98 1.76
C VAL A 516 26.95 -22.25 0.91
N SER A 517 26.59 -21.98 -0.35
CA SER A 517 27.33 -21.08 -1.24
C SER A 517 26.43 -19.96 -1.74
N PHE A 518 26.97 -18.73 -1.73
CA PHE A 518 26.24 -17.53 -2.11
C PHE A 518 27.09 -16.50 -2.83
N ARG A 519 26.53 -15.88 -3.88
CA ARG A 519 27.05 -14.71 -4.60
C ARG A 519 25.91 -13.75 -4.94
N TYR A 520 26.20 -12.45 -4.99
CA TYR A 520 25.18 -11.42 -5.26
C TYR A 520 24.76 -11.36 -6.72
N HIS A 521 25.67 -11.61 -7.67
CA HIS A 521 25.39 -11.59 -9.11
C HIS A 521 26.05 -12.77 -9.81
N ASP A 522 25.40 -13.25 -10.87
CA ASP A 522 26.00 -14.29 -11.72
C ASP A 522 27.28 -13.77 -12.36
N GLY A 523 28.34 -14.59 -12.31
CA GLY A 523 29.67 -14.22 -12.79
C GLY A 523 30.58 -13.57 -11.75
N MET A 524 30.11 -13.20 -10.54
CA MET A 524 30.97 -12.77 -9.44
C MET A 524 31.49 -13.96 -8.61
N PRO A 525 32.65 -13.82 -7.93
CA PRO A 525 33.12 -14.84 -7.00
C PRO A 525 32.11 -15.05 -5.86
N ASN A 526 32.14 -16.24 -5.27
CA ASN A 526 31.32 -16.53 -4.09
C ASN A 526 31.73 -15.64 -2.92
N VAL A 527 30.73 -15.03 -2.27
CA VAL A 527 30.93 -14.28 -1.00
C VAL A 527 30.92 -15.23 0.18
N ILE A 528 30.13 -16.30 0.10
CA ILE A 528 30.14 -17.45 1.01
C ILE A 528 30.38 -18.68 0.12
N ASP A 529 31.30 -19.53 0.50
CA ASP A 529 31.74 -20.66 -0.31
C ASP A 529 31.83 -21.96 0.50
N ASP A 530 30.86 -22.85 0.25
CA ASP A 530 30.74 -24.18 0.89
C ASP A 530 30.79 -24.13 2.43
N LEU A 531 30.08 -23.18 3.02
CA LEU A 531 30.08 -22.94 4.47
C LEU A 531 29.11 -23.89 5.18
N SER A 532 29.64 -24.62 6.16
CA SER A 532 28.88 -25.47 7.06
C SER A 532 29.13 -25.07 8.51
N LEU A 533 28.06 -24.90 9.29
CA LEU A 533 28.13 -24.44 10.67
C LEU A 533 26.91 -24.92 11.45
N LYS A 534 27.12 -25.39 12.67
CA LYS A 534 26.05 -25.77 13.58
C LYS A 534 26.19 -25.01 14.90
N ILE A 535 25.13 -24.29 15.29
CA ILE A 535 25.02 -23.50 16.52
C ILE A 535 23.98 -24.17 17.42
N ARG A 536 24.36 -24.44 18.67
CA ARG A 536 23.46 -25.07 19.66
C ARG A 536 22.53 -24.04 20.28
N PRO A 537 21.31 -24.45 20.72
CA PRO A 537 20.45 -23.58 21.49
C PRO A 537 21.17 -22.99 22.71
N GLY A 538 21.03 -21.68 22.93
CA GLY A 538 21.65 -20.96 24.04
C GLY A 538 23.12 -20.61 23.86
N GLN A 539 23.78 -21.04 22.77
CA GLN A 539 25.19 -20.79 22.54
C GLN A 539 25.48 -19.34 22.15
N TYR A 540 26.52 -18.75 22.69
CA TYR A 540 27.01 -17.41 22.32
C TYR A 540 28.18 -17.53 21.32
N VAL A 541 27.95 -17.14 20.08
CA VAL A 541 28.91 -17.32 18.97
C VAL A 541 29.33 -15.97 18.42
N ALA A 542 30.65 -15.72 18.39
CA ALA A 542 31.22 -14.58 17.66
C ALA A 542 31.63 -14.98 16.25
N ILE A 543 31.26 -14.15 15.26
CA ILE A 543 31.76 -14.24 13.89
C ILE A 543 32.73 -13.10 13.67
N VAL A 544 33.98 -13.42 13.45
CA VAL A 544 35.11 -12.48 13.27
C VAL A 544 35.77 -12.68 11.90
N GLY A 545 36.57 -11.74 11.48
CA GLY A 545 37.33 -11.82 10.21
C GLY A 545 37.50 -10.44 9.57
N SER A 546 38.25 -10.37 8.48
CA SER A 546 38.55 -9.12 7.76
C SER A 546 37.26 -8.46 7.19
N THR A 547 37.36 -7.15 6.92
CA THR A 547 36.26 -6.43 6.26
C THR A 547 36.03 -7.02 4.87
N GLY A 548 34.74 -7.29 4.53
CA GLY A 548 34.40 -7.86 3.24
C GLY A 548 34.45 -9.39 3.14
N CYS A 549 34.86 -10.13 4.19
CA CYS A 549 34.93 -11.60 4.16
C CYS A 549 33.56 -12.33 4.17
N GLY A 550 32.43 -11.61 4.26
CA GLY A 550 31.09 -12.19 4.17
C GLY A 550 30.27 -12.24 5.47
N LYS A 551 30.72 -11.66 6.60
CA LYS A 551 30.03 -11.69 7.91
C LYS A 551 28.58 -11.20 7.86
N SER A 552 28.35 -9.98 7.39
CA SER A 552 26.99 -9.42 7.29
C SER A 552 26.15 -10.11 6.21
N THR A 553 26.80 -10.70 5.18
CA THR A 553 26.13 -11.54 4.17
C THR A 553 25.59 -12.82 4.82
N LEU A 554 26.37 -13.43 5.71
CA LEU A 554 25.97 -14.62 6.46
C LEU A 554 24.73 -14.32 7.33
N LEU A 555 24.72 -13.20 8.05
CA LEU A 555 23.52 -12.78 8.80
C LEU A 555 22.30 -12.57 7.89
N ARG A 556 22.47 -11.98 6.71
CA ARG A 556 21.36 -11.81 5.75
C ARG A 556 20.82 -13.14 5.25
N LEU A 557 21.68 -14.12 5.02
CA LEU A 557 21.29 -15.48 4.67
C LEU A 557 20.51 -16.16 5.80
N LEU A 558 20.97 -16.03 7.04
CA LEU A 558 20.28 -16.54 8.23
C LEU A 558 18.90 -15.91 8.40
N LEU A 559 18.73 -14.63 8.13
CA LEU A 559 17.45 -13.93 8.19
C LEU A 559 16.54 -14.18 6.97
N GLY A 560 17.01 -14.93 5.97
CA GLY A 560 16.28 -15.19 4.74
C GLY A 560 16.09 -13.96 3.86
N PHE A 561 16.91 -12.91 4.01
CA PHE A 561 16.94 -11.75 3.11
C PHE A 561 17.62 -12.06 1.78
N GLU A 562 18.48 -13.06 1.78
CA GLU A 562 19.15 -13.62 0.60
C GLU A 562 18.86 -15.13 0.55
N LYS A 563 18.87 -15.68 -0.66
CA LYS A 563 18.67 -17.12 -0.88
C LYS A 563 20.01 -17.73 -1.33
N PRO A 564 20.50 -18.78 -0.69
CA PRO A 564 21.72 -19.46 -1.14
C PRO A 564 21.49 -20.10 -2.52
N GLN A 565 22.55 -20.13 -3.37
CA GLN A 565 22.51 -20.85 -4.63
C GLN A 565 22.75 -22.36 -4.44
N LYS A 566 23.49 -22.73 -3.37
CA LYS A 566 23.73 -24.12 -2.99
C LYS A 566 23.62 -24.27 -1.48
N GLY A 567 23.27 -25.47 -1.03
CA GLY A 567 23.11 -25.79 0.37
C GLY A 567 21.79 -25.33 0.96
N ALA A 568 21.60 -25.49 2.26
CA ALA A 568 20.38 -25.12 2.98
C ALA A 568 20.69 -24.62 4.39
N ILE A 569 19.74 -23.88 4.97
CA ILE A 569 19.81 -23.34 6.32
C ILE A 569 18.61 -23.89 7.10
N TYR A 570 18.85 -24.38 8.29
CA TYR A 570 17.84 -24.99 9.12
C TYR A 570 17.73 -24.28 10.48
N TYR A 571 16.51 -24.10 10.94
CA TYR A 571 16.19 -23.67 12.30
C TYR A 571 15.46 -24.81 13.01
N ASP A 572 16.05 -25.34 14.09
CA ASP A 572 15.57 -26.51 14.81
C ASP A 572 15.20 -27.68 13.87
N GLY A 573 16.06 -27.92 12.86
CA GLY A 573 15.86 -28.97 11.84
C GLY A 573 14.84 -28.65 10.75
N LYS A 574 14.21 -27.48 10.74
CA LYS A 574 13.27 -27.05 9.70
C LYS A 574 13.97 -26.19 8.66
N ASP A 575 13.85 -26.53 7.38
CA ASP A 575 14.46 -25.77 6.28
C ASP A 575 13.86 -24.35 6.20
N LEU A 576 14.73 -23.34 6.19
CA LEU A 576 14.39 -21.93 6.06
C LEU A 576 13.58 -21.64 4.79
N ALA A 577 13.82 -22.35 3.69
CA ALA A 577 13.09 -22.18 2.44
C ALA A 577 11.62 -22.67 2.52
N GLY A 578 11.36 -23.62 3.40
CA GLY A 578 10.06 -24.27 3.58
C GLY A 578 9.14 -23.63 4.63
N ILE A 579 9.61 -22.68 5.44
CA ILE A 579 8.86 -22.08 6.55
C ILE A 579 8.41 -20.65 6.27
N ASP A 580 7.44 -20.15 7.07
CA ASP A 580 7.05 -18.75 7.03
C ASP A 580 8.10 -17.86 7.71
N LEU A 581 8.84 -17.10 6.88
CA LEU A 581 9.94 -16.24 7.32
C LEU A 581 9.52 -15.17 8.33
N LYS A 582 8.29 -14.68 8.24
CA LYS A 582 7.83 -13.63 9.16
C LYS A 582 7.62 -14.18 10.57
N SER A 583 7.07 -15.40 10.70
CA SER A 583 6.94 -16.07 12.00
C SER A 583 8.30 -16.39 12.62
N LEU A 584 9.28 -16.78 11.80
CA LEU A 584 10.65 -16.97 12.24
C LEU A 584 11.27 -15.65 12.74
N ARG A 585 11.22 -14.58 11.90
CA ARG A 585 11.83 -13.28 12.22
C ARG A 585 11.26 -12.64 13.49
N ARG A 586 10.01 -12.93 13.85
CA ARG A 586 9.42 -12.49 15.13
C ARG A 586 10.04 -13.14 16.37
N LYS A 587 10.63 -14.32 16.20
CA LYS A 587 11.31 -15.05 17.27
C LYS A 587 12.81 -14.70 17.37
N ILE A 588 13.29 -13.87 16.46
CA ILE A 588 14.68 -13.44 16.36
C ILE A 588 14.79 -11.94 16.63
N GLY A 589 15.54 -11.55 17.63
CA GLY A 589 15.94 -10.15 17.85
C GLY A 589 17.12 -9.78 16.97
N VAL A 590 17.03 -8.70 16.22
CA VAL A 590 18.09 -8.31 15.27
C VAL A 590 18.48 -6.86 15.43
N VAL A 591 19.79 -6.59 15.53
CA VAL A 591 20.35 -5.24 15.43
C VAL A 591 21.35 -5.24 14.27
N MET A 592 20.99 -4.53 13.18
CA MET A 592 21.84 -4.40 11.99
C MET A 592 22.78 -3.20 12.12
N GLN A 593 23.94 -3.25 11.49
CA GLN A 593 24.99 -2.20 11.48
C GLN A 593 24.44 -0.81 11.14
N ASN A 594 23.62 -0.69 10.11
CA ASN A 594 23.04 0.56 9.64
C ASN A 594 21.57 0.73 10.06
N GLY A 595 21.18 0.16 11.22
CA GLY A 595 19.82 0.23 11.72
C GLY A 595 19.38 1.69 11.98
N LYS A 596 18.11 1.97 11.68
CA LYS A 596 17.48 3.27 11.90
C LYS A 596 16.28 3.13 12.84
N LEU A 597 15.99 4.21 13.54
CA LEU A 597 14.73 4.36 14.26
C LEU A 597 13.66 4.90 13.32
N PHE A 598 12.43 4.48 13.55
CA PHE A 598 11.28 4.99 12.79
C PHE A 598 10.84 6.34 13.36
N HIS A 599 10.21 7.15 12.52
CA HIS A 599 9.50 8.33 12.99
C HIS A 599 8.40 7.91 13.99
N GLY A 600 8.36 8.56 15.13
CA GLY A 600 7.45 8.24 16.23
C GLY A 600 8.12 8.44 17.59
N ASP A 601 7.50 7.99 18.67
CA ASP A 601 8.09 8.07 19.99
C ASP A 601 9.03 6.88 20.29
N ILE A 602 9.79 6.96 21.36
CA ILE A 602 10.73 5.90 21.79
C ILE A 602 9.95 4.63 22.11
N PHE A 603 8.79 4.74 22.77
CA PHE A 603 7.96 3.60 23.10
C PHE A 603 7.55 2.81 21.84
N SER A 604 6.94 3.46 20.87
CA SER A 604 6.54 2.82 19.60
C SER A 604 7.72 2.19 18.86
N ASN A 605 8.90 2.80 18.97
CA ASN A 605 10.13 2.24 18.42
C ASN A 605 10.58 0.95 19.13
N ILE A 606 10.44 0.85 20.46
CA ILE A 606 10.82 -0.35 21.22
C ILE A 606 9.84 -1.50 20.93
N ILE A 607 8.53 -1.23 20.96
CA ILE A 607 7.49 -2.26 20.83
C ILE A 607 7.11 -2.61 19.39
N ILE A 608 7.74 -2.04 18.38
CA ILE A 608 7.33 -2.20 16.97
C ILE A 608 7.25 -3.66 16.51
N SER A 609 8.08 -4.54 17.06
CA SER A 609 8.07 -5.99 16.77
C SER A 609 7.08 -6.77 17.64
N ALA A 610 6.56 -6.17 18.71
CA ALA A 610 5.64 -6.77 19.69
C ALA A 610 4.68 -5.68 20.22
N PRO A 611 3.68 -5.25 19.43
CA PRO A 611 2.83 -4.10 19.76
C PRO A 611 1.89 -4.33 20.95
N HIS A 612 1.79 -5.56 21.46
CA HIS A 612 1.02 -5.92 22.63
C HIS A 612 1.75 -5.66 23.97
N LEU A 613 3.04 -5.29 23.91
CA LEU A 613 3.81 -5.02 25.12
C LEU A 613 3.35 -3.73 25.81
N SER A 614 3.26 -3.80 27.14
CA SER A 614 2.96 -2.67 28.00
C SER A 614 4.11 -1.65 28.09
N VAL A 615 3.80 -0.49 28.64
CA VAL A 615 4.82 0.55 28.90
C VAL A 615 5.88 0.05 29.89
N ASP A 616 5.49 -0.74 30.88
CA ASP A 616 6.41 -1.30 31.88
C ASP A 616 7.37 -2.31 31.25
N GLU A 617 6.90 -3.15 30.35
CA GLU A 617 7.76 -4.08 29.60
C GLU A 617 8.73 -3.35 28.67
N ALA A 618 8.30 -2.23 28.09
CA ALA A 618 9.20 -1.38 27.30
C ALA A 618 10.27 -0.72 28.18
N TRP A 619 9.92 -0.29 29.40
CA TRP A 619 10.89 0.19 30.38
C TRP A 619 11.88 -0.90 30.80
N ALA A 620 11.40 -2.11 31.07
CA ALA A 620 12.28 -3.23 31.38
C ALA A 620 13.28 -3.53 30.23
N ALA A 621 12.81 -3.49 28.98
CA ALA A 621 13.69 -3.62 27.81
C ALA A 621 14.71 -2.47 27.70
N ALA A 622 14.30 -1.24 28.03
CA ALA A 622 15.19 -0.08 28.05
C ALA A 622 16.25 -0.18 29.17
N GLU A 623 15.89 -0.72 30.32
CA GLU A 623 16.81 -1.01 31.44
C GLU A 623 17.84 -2.04 31.03
N MET A 624 17.42 -3.16 30.47
CA MET A 624 18.31 -4.20 29.94
C MET A 624 19.27 -3.69 28.86
N ALA A 625 18.81 -2.75 28.04
CA ALA A 625 19.65 -2.11 27.02
C ALA A 625 20.50 -0.94 27.56
N GLY A 626 20.43 -0.62 28.86
CA GLY A 626 21.19 0.46 29.49
C GLY A 626 20.83 1.85 29.00
N VAL A 627 19.60 2.09 28.52
CA VAL A 627 19.15 3.39 27.98
C VAL A 627 18.06 4.04 28.84
N ALA A 628 17.53 3.35 29.85
CA ALA A 628 16.42 3.84 30.67
C ALA A 628 16.72 5.19 31.34
N ASP A 629 17.91 5.37 31.93
CA ASP A 629 18.28 6.61 32.60
C ASP A 629 18.42 7.79 31.63
N ASP A 630 18.87 7.53 30.41
CA ASP A 630 18.89 8.57 29.36
C ASP A 630 17.46 8.98 28.98
N ILE A 631 16.57 8.01 28.81
CA ILE A 631 15.17 8.26 28.47
C ILE A 631 14.45 9.01 29.61
N ARG A 632 14.70 8.67 30.89
CA ARG A 632 14.14 9.38 32.05
C ARG A 632 14.55 10.85 32.10
N LYS A 633 15.76 11.18 31.62
CA LYS A 633 16.25 12.57 31.54
C LYS A 633 15.65 13.38 30.38
N MET A 634 15.00 12.72 29.44
CA MET A 634 14.34 13.41 28.31
C MET A 634 13.02 14.06 28.77
N PRO A 635 12.64 15.24 28.26
CA PRO A 635 11.46 15.97 28.74
C PRO A 635 10.14 15.19 28.64
N MET A 636 10.01 14.28 27.66
CA MET A 636 8.82 13.47 27.44
C MET A 636 9.04 11.97 27.76
N GLY A 637 10.20 11.60 28.34
CA GLY A 637 10.51 10.22 28.69
C GLY A 637 10.34 9.27 27.48
N MET A 638 9.62 8.14 27.69
CA MET A 638 9.31 7.17 26.61
C MET A 638 8.55 7.75 25.43
N HIS A 639 7.81 8.84 25.63
CA HIS A 639 7.05 9.52 24.57
C HIS A 639 7.84 10.61 23.87
N THR A 640 9.16 10.65 24.07
CA THR A 640 10.04 11.55 23.32
C THR A 640 10.01 11.21 21.83
N MET A 641 9.67 12.20 21.01
CA MET A 641 9.54 12.06 19.56
C MET A 641 10.89 11.96 18.88
N ILE A 642 11.03 11.00 18.02
CA ILE A 642 12.18 10.78 17.15
C ILE A 642 11.81 11.25 15.75
N SER A 643 12.53 12.27 15.25
CA SER A 643 12.36 12.76 13.88
C SER A 643 13.07 11.85 12.87
N GLU A 644 12.67 11.93 11.61
CA GLU A 644 13.33 11.26 10.50
C GLU A 644 14.82 11.65 10.43
N GLY A 645 15.72 10.67 10.46
CA GLY A 645 17.17 10.90 10.56
C GLY A 645 17.74 10.89 11.98
N SER A 646 16.94 10.55 13.02
CA SER A 646 17.36 10.44 14.43
C SER A 646 17.86 11.76 15.05
N GLY A 647 17.31 12.89 14.61
CA GLY A 647 17.60 14.19 15.23
C GLY A 647 17.21 14.20 16.71
N GLY A 648 18.11 14.72 17.58
CA GLY A 648 17.87 14.80 19.02
C GLY A 648 18.34 13.61 19.87
N ILE A 649 18.85 12.53 19.23
CA ILE A 649 19.35 11.33 19.93
C ILE A 649 20.79 11.05 19.51
N SER A 650 21.67 10.77 20.50
CA SER A 650 23.07 10.42 20.24
C SER A 650 23.18 9.06 19.54
N GLY A 651 24.33 8.81 18.87
CA GLY A 651 24.59 7.50 18.20
C GLY A 651 24.50 6.34 19.17
N GLY A 652 25.04 6.47 20.39
CA GLY A 652 24.97 5.45 21.44
C GLY A 652 23.55 5.21 21.97
N GLN A 653 22.78 6.30 22.19
CA GLN A 653 21.37 6.20 22.59
C GLN A 653 20.54 5.49 21.53
N ARG A 654 20.72 5.86 20.24
CA ARG A 654 20.05 5.19 19.12
C ARG A 654 20.36 3.70 19.10
N GLN A 655 21.62 3.34 19.26
CA GLN A 655 22.05 1.94 19.25
C GLN A 655 21.42 1.14 20.41
N ARG A 656 21.37 1.72 21.62
CA ARG A 656 20.73 1.12 22.78
C ARG A 656 19.21 0.99 22.63
N ILE A 657 18.53 1.96 22.03
CA ILE A 657 17.08 1.84 21.72
C ILE A 657 16.86 0.71 20.71
N MET A 658 17.74 0.53 19.70
CA MET A 658 17.63 -0.61 18.78
C MET A 658 17.88 -1.95 19.47
N ILE A 659 18.78 -2.01 20.46
CA ILE A 659 18.96 -3.20 21.30
C ILE A 659 17.69 -3.45 22.12
N ALA A 660 17.13 -2.42 22.80
CA ALA A 660 15.85 -2.54 23.52
C ALA A 660 14.74 -3.09 22.62
N ARG A 661 14.61 -2.60 21.39
CA ARG A 661 13.67 -3.13 20.38
C ARG A 661 13.90 -4.62 20.10
N ALA A 662 15.16 -5.04 19.97
CA ALA A 662 15.50 -6.42 19.63
C ALA A 662 15.19 -7.39 20.77
N ILE A 663 15.31 -6.96 22.02
CA ILE A 663 15.13 -7.80 23.22
C ILE A 663 13.73 -7.72 23.83
N ALA A 664 12.97 -6.66 23.54
CA ALA A 664 11.62 -6.46 24.10
C ALA A 664 10.69 -7.69 23.92
N PRO A 665 10.63 -8.36 22.75
CA PRO A 665 9.81 -9.56 22.59
C PRO A 665 10.38 -10.82 23.24
N LYS A 666 11.44 -10.74 24.03
CA LYS A 666 12.15 -11.87 24.67
C LYS A 666 12.49 -12.99 23.66
N PRO A 667 13.29 -12.69 22.62
CA PRO A 667 13.53 -13.60 21.50
C PRO A 667 14.34 -14.82 21.94
N LYS A 668 14.24 -15.92 21.18
CA LYS A 668 15.04 -17.14 21.39
C LYS A 668 16.39 -17.09 20.70
N ILE A 669 16.54 -16.21 19.72
CA ILE A 669 17.80 -15.96 19.02
C ILE A 669 18.01 -14.45 18.95
N ILE A 670 19.22 -13.99 19.20
CA ILE A 670 19.62 -12.59 19.02
C ILE A 670 20.78 -12.55 18.03
N MET A 671 20.68 -11.68 17.05
CA MET A 671 21.73 -11.43 16.04
C MET A 671 22.15 -9.96 16.09
N LEU A 672 23.41 -9.71 16.34
CA LEU A 672 23.98 -8.38 16.52
C LEU A 672 25.09 -8.13 15.48
N ASP A 673 24.88 -7.18 14.56
CA ASP A 673 25.88 -6.77 13.56
C ASP A 673 26.51 -5.44 14.00
N GLU A 674 27.68 -5.49 14.63
CA GLU A 674 28.41 -4.33 15.18
C GLU A 674 27.58 -3.46 16.13
N ALA A 675 26.63 -4.08 16.83
CA ALA A 675 25.62 -3.37 17.62
C ALA A 675 26.17 -2.67 18.88
N THR A 676 27.41 -2.92 19.27
CA THR A 676 28.08 -2.33 20.45
C THR A 676 29.19 -1.34 20.09
N SER A 677 29.39 -1.05 18.80
CA SER A 677 30.52 -0.23 18.33
C SER A 677 30.50 1.23 18.84
N ALA A 678 29.31 1.79 19.07
CA ALA A 678 29.13 3.16 19.56
C ALA A 678 28.89 3.23 21.10
N LEU A 679 29.03 2.11 21.83
CA LEU A 679 28.87 2.07 23.27
C LEU A 679 30.22 2.23 23.98
N ASP A 680 30.21 2.89 25.14
CA ASP A 680 31.34 2.88 26.07
C ASP A 680 31.44 1.53 26.79
N ASN A 681 32.58 1.23 27.37
CA ASN A 681 32.86 -0.06 27.98
C ASN A 681 31.93 -0.40 29.17
N ILE A 682 31.49 0.63 29.92
CA ILE A 682 30.58 0.42 31.06
C ILE A 682 29.19 0.02 30.56
N THR A 683 28.65 0.75 29.62
CA THR A 683 27.34 0.47 29.03
C THR A 683 27.35 -0.86 28.26
N GLN A 684 28.46 -1.18 27.55
CA GLN A 684 28.61 -2.46 26.88
C GLN A 684 28.51 -3.62 27.86
N LYS A 685 29.14 -3.50 29.04
CA LYS A 685 29.08 -4.54 30.09
C LYS A 685 27.64 -4.71 30.61
N ILE A 686 26.91 -3.61 30.89
CA ILE A 686 25.52 -3.66 31.33
C ILE A 686 24.65 -4.42 30.30
N VAL A 687 24.84 -4.14 29.01
CA VAL A 687 24.10 -4.82 27.94
C VAL A 687 24.47 -6.29 27.87
N SER A 688 25.77 -6.64 27.98
CA SER A 688 26.23 -8.03 27.95
C SER A 688 25.65 -8.84 29.12
N ASP A 689 25.79 -8.33 30.35
CA ASP A 689 25.26 -8.96 31.58
C ASP A 689 23.73 -9.15 31.51
N SER A 690 23.01 -8.16 30.91
CA SER A 690 21.57 -8.25 30.71
C SER A 690 21.19 -9.31 29.67
N LEU A 691 21.93 -9.41 28.58
CA LEU A 691 21.70 -10.42 27.55
C LEU A 691 21.97 -11.85 28.04
N ASP A 692 22.85 -12.04 29.02
CA ASP A 692 23.13 -13.34 29.66
C ASP A 692 21.88 -13.86 30.39
N THR A 693 21.07 -12.96 30.95
CA THR A 693 19.85 -13.34 31.69
C THR A 693 18.76 -13.91 30.75
N LEU A 694 18.78 -13.59 29.48
CA LEU A 694 17.73 -14.02 28.51
C LEU A 694 17.86 -15.48 28.08
N LYS A 695 19.01 -16.14 28.33
CA LYS A 695 19.25 -17.55 27.97
C LYS A 695 18.87 -17.90 26.54
N CYS A 696 19.17 -17.03 25.59
CA CYS A 696 18.89 -17.19 24.18
C CYS A 696 20.18 -17.47 23.38
N THR A 697 20.03 -18.03 22.18
CA THR A 697 21.16 -18.18 21.25
C THR A 697 21.60 -16.80 20.75
N ARG A 698 22.90 -16.50 20.82
CA ARG A 698 23.45 -15.21 20.43
C ARG A 698 24.48 -15.37 19.31
N ILE A 699 24.31 -14.60 18.25
CA ILE A 699 25.28 -14.49 17.15
C ILE A 699 25.71 -13.03 17.07
N VAL A 700 26.99 -12.78 17.25
CA VAL A 700 27.53 -11.42 17.20
C VAL A 700 28.61 -11.31 16.13
N ILE A 701 28.48 -10.32 15.24
CA ILE A 701 29.60 -9.86 14.44
C ILE A 701 30.33 -8.83 15.28
N ALA A 702 31.49 -9.20 15.79
CA ALA A 702 32.23 -8.39 16.73
C ALA A 702 33.55 -7.89 16.14
N HIS A 703 33.85 -6.62 16.45
CA HIS A 703 35.13 -5.99 16.17
C HIS A 703 35.90 -5.61 17.46
N ARG A 704 35.25 -5.72 18.65
CA ARG A 704 35.84 -5.41 19.95
C ARG A 704 36.26 -6.67 20.68
N LEU A 705 37.51 -6.70 21.18
CA LEU A 705 38.06 -7.84 21.92
C LEU A 705 37.27 -8.17 23.18
N SER A 706 36.73 -7.14 23.88
CA SER A 706 35.89 -7.33 25.07
C SER A 706 34.66 -8.21 24.77
N THR A 707 33.96 -7.98 23.65
CA THR A 707 32.79 -8.79 23.25
C THR A 707 33.22 -10.20 22.82
N ILE A 708 34.32 -10.33 22.10
CA ILE A 708 34.78 -11.62 21.55
C ILE A 708 35.20 -12.57 22.69
N ARG A 709 35.83 -12.03 23.73
CA ARG A 709 36.33 -12.81 24.86
C ARG A 709 35.23 -13.49 25.70
N GLU A 710 34.06 -12.90 25.71
CA GLU A 710 32.88 -13.40 26.47
C GLU A 710 32.11 -14.50 25.70
N CYS A 711 32.46 -14.78 24.45
CA CYS A 711 31.73 -15.75 23.63
C CYS A 711 32.17 -17.19 23.92
N ASP A 712 31.21 -18.12 23.93
CA ASP A 712 31.47 -19.55 24.08
C ASP A 712 32.27 -20.14 22.90
N ARG A 713 32.11 -19.53 21.71
CA ARG A 713 32.69 -20.00 20.48
C ARG A 713 32.97 -18.85 19.52
N ILE A 714 34.12 -18.87 18.89
CA ILE A 714 34.55 -17.88 17.94
C ILE A 714 34.80 -18.57 16.59
N ILE A 715 34.25 -17.97 15.53
CA ILE A 715 34.37 -18.44 14.16
C ILE A 715 35.09 -17.37 13.36
N TYR A 716 36.28 -17.70 12.88
CA TYR A 716 37.04 -16.82 12.01
C TYR A 716 36.71 -17.10 10.55
N LEU A 717 36.16 -16.09 9.89
CA LEU A 717 35.73 -16.13 8.49
C LEU A 717 36.74 -15.43 7.60
N GLU A 718 37.25 -16.12 6.58
CA GLU A 718 38.14 -15.55 5.55
C GLU A 718 37.66 -15.99 4.17
N SER A 719 37.49 -15.04 3.24
CA SER A 719 37.06 -15.31 1.85
C SER A 719 35.85 -16.23 1.74
N GLY A 720 34.89 -16.05 2.64
CA GLY A 720 33.63 -16.81 2.64
C GLY A 720 33.70 -18.23 3.24
N LYS A 721 34.83 -18.62 3.82
CA LYS A 721 35.06 -19.93 4.46
C LYS A 721 35.37 -19.78 5.92
N ILE A 722 35.02 -20.78 6.72
CA ILE A 722 35.47 -20.88 8.11
C ILE A 722 36.92 -21.41 8.09
N VAL A 723 37.85 -20.63 8.62
CA VAL A 723 39.27 -20.97 8.69
C VAL A 723 39.65 -21.46 10.09
N GLU A 724 39.10 -20.83 11.12
CA GLU A 724 39.35 -21.21 12.51
C GLU A 724 38.02 -21.23 13.26
N ASP A 725 37.89 -22.17 14.20
CA ASP A 725 36.68 -22.43 14.99
C ASP A 725 37.09 -23.00 16.36
N GLY A 726 36.80 -22.27 17.42
CA GLY A 726 37.20 -22.67 18.79
C GLY A 726 36.83 -21.63 19.84
N THR A 727 37.27 -21.83 21.08
CA THR A 727 37.21 -20.86 22.15
C THR A 727 38.30 -19.80 22.03
N TYR A 728 38.17 -18.70 22.78
CA TYR A 728 39.19 -17.62 22.77
C TYR A 728 40.58 -18.12 23.07
N ASP A 729 40.74 -18.94 24.13
CA ASP A 729 42.03 -19.42 24.58
C ASP A 729 42.61 -20.45 23.62
N GLU A 730 41.78 -21.32 23.03
CA GLU A 730 42.24 -22.30 22.01
C GLU A 730 42.79 -21.59 20.78
N LEU A 731 42.06 -20.58 20.26
CA LEU A 731 42.48 -19.88 19.04
C LEU A 731 43.70 -18.99 19.27
N ILE A 732 43.86 -18.41 20.44
CA ILE A 732 45.11 -17.69 20.79
C ILE A 732 46.29 -18.66 20.88
N ALA A 733 46.09 -19.85 21.50
CA ALA A 733 47.16 -20.87 21.61
C ALA A 733 47.57 -21.44 20.25
N GLN A 734 46.66 -21.49 19.27
CA GLN A 734 46.96 -21.93 17.89
C GLN A 734 47.87 -20.95 17.14
N GLY A 735 47.95 -19.68 17.55
CA GLY A 735 48.77 -18.65 16.87
C GLY A 735 48.37 -18.36 15.43
N GLY A 736 47.11 -18.60 15.06
CA GLY A 736 46.58 -18.45 13.71
C GLY A 736 46.12 -17.04 13.38
N LYS A 737 45.23 -16.92 12.41
CA LYS A 737 44.64 -15.64 11.92
C LYS A 737 43.91 -14.86 12.99
N PHE A 738 43.23 -15.56 13.89
CA PHE A 738 42.55 -14.94 15.02
C PHE A 738 43.55 -14.32 16.00
N ALA A 739 44.66 -15.03 16.31
CA ALA A 739 45.70 -14.49 17.17
C ALA A 739 46.36 -13.25 16.55
N GLU A 740 46.64 -13.25 15.23
CA GLU A 740 47.11 -12.07 14.51
C GLU A 740 46.12 -10.88 14.61
N LEU A 741 44.82 -11.15 14.50
CA LEU A 741 43.79 -10.12 14.65
C LEU A 741 43.79 -9.48 16.05
N VAL A 742 43.90 -10.32 17.08
CA VAL A 742 43.95 -9.88 18.47
C VAL A 742 45.23 -9.05 18.74
N GLU A 743 46.36 -9.46 18.22
CA GLU A 743 47.63 -8.71 18.35
C GLU A 743 47.55 -7.32 17.70
N ARG A 744 47.02 -7.22 16.50
CA ARG A 744 46.81 -5.93 15.82
C ARG A 744 45.89 -5.02 16.64
N GLN A 745 44.77 -5.53 17.19
CA GLN A 745 43.87 -4.73 17.99
C GLN A 745 44.43 -4.31 19.36
N ARG A 746 45.40 -5.03 19.89
CA ARG A 746 46.14 -4.64 21.11
C ARG A 746 47.17 -3.54 20.83
N LEU A 747 47.67 -3.44 19.60
CA LEU A 747 48.61 -2.39 19.19
C LEU A 747 47.89 -1.06 18.85
N ASP A 748 46.62 -1.13 18.47
CA ASP A 748 45.79 0.02 18.11
C ASP A 748 45.06 0.66 19.31
N ASN A 749 45.13 0.04 20.52
CA ASN A 749 44.59 0.56 21.78
C ASN A 749 45.72 0.92 22.74
#